data_1068de346130c0ea5318979b81b0f548
#
_entry.id   1068de346130c0ea5318979b81b0f548
#
_cell.length_a   1.000
_cell.length_b   1.000
_cell.length_c   1.000
_cell.angle_alpha   90.00
_cell.angle_beta   90.00
_cell.angle_gamma   90.00
#
_symmetry.space_group_name_H-M   'P 1'
#
loop_
_entity.id
_entity.type
_entity.pdbx_description
1 polymer ?
#
loop_
_entity_poly.entity_id
_entity_poly.type
_entity_poly.pdbx_seq_one_letter_code
_entity_poly.pdbx_strand_id
1 'polypeptide(L)'
;MKKRQILRVYACKKNLLQREKRNSTESPPPAQGAQRPQRGRVGEGGADNYPASMGHVFNWSLSSNKRSLLYPCHHNRLPKPARDQNAAIGEQALWITPTPTLPRCGRGRVLQGRELNIGGRAIKKIALAALLITQLPTHALTLELALDGQIHGVPVENLQLRVESDDYQHWHVSGQLPATRLAGSPLKNTVLEAQLRRDGDHLAIETLALRSQRGKTPLRLNADRILLQNLLRGELQLPPRAKLRLQAGKHTLQTTLSAANGSAHLAADLPLALVQTLLNARGIQTGGSLRPDLTLRQTADGLRLTGSVALDDVHYNSADSLQAAEHLGGSATLDLHQHGDRWQGDLSLHLDRGEILISPAYLKLDGAPIDLTARLDGQPGRLALRDLTLDDGKTHARADLDWNTAQNRLTALTLHQLSGDADNLYRRYLKPMLGDGLFGDAELKGSLYLRGNYRDGKIGELAAVLHHITLTDRQGRYQLRDLDGQAGNNGAPSRLTLAGARWHKLPVGALRAELRWDASGVTLQKPLHIPLLDGGITIHRLAPQGDNYKISAQIEPISLAHLGEALDTVRFRGMISGTLPDIRLARDGLQLQQPVNVALFDGNIQIEQLHISRFFSDAPLAVFNLSLHHLDLQQLTNAFGIGEIEGRIEGSAEDVVLTNWRPQYFRARLQTPAQNPGRRRISHEAVAYLSRVGDGGSNLMVSQFIRVLNRFPYDKLGFSAELTNGVLKLDGIAPAADGQNGYYLVKGRGVPHLDIIGHTREIDWAELLNRLKSASESEGAQVESKLGQ
;
A
#
# COMPACT_ATOMS: atom_id res chain seq x y z
N MET A 1 -9.08 0.93 26.61
CA MET A 1 -7.70 0.40 26.50
C MET A 1 -7.41 -0.31 25.17
N LYS A 2 -8.35 -0.51 24.25
CA LYS A 2 -8.19 -1.31 22.99
C LYS A 2 -8.11 -0.52 21.70
N LYS A 3 -8.35 0.80 21.68
CA LYS A 3 -8.09 1.67 20.51
C LYS A 3 -6.60 1.74 20.09
N ARG A 4 -5.72 1.05 20.83
CA ARG A 4 -4.26 1.14 20.67
C ARG A 4 -3.62 0.06 19.78
N GLN A 5 -4.33 -0.96 19.31
CA GLN A 5 -3.66 -2.05 18.59
C GLN A 5 -3.64 -1.86 17.06
N ILE A 6 -4.69 -1.42 16.42
CA ILE A 6 -4.65 -1.08 14.98
C ILE A 6 -3.84 0.20 14.76
N LEU A 7 -4.01 1.20 15.63
CA LEU A 7 -3.12 2.36 15.68
C LEU A 7 -1.66 1.99 16.02
N ARG A 8 -1.38 0.84 16.65
CA ARG A 8 -0.01 0.39 16.90
C ARG A 8 0.69 -0.15 15.66
N VAL A 9 0.02 -0.79 14.72
CA VAL A 9 0.62 -1.17 13.43
C VAL A 9 0.92 0.09 12.61
N TYR A 10 0.02 1.08 12.63
CA TYR A 10 0.27 2.41 12.04
C TYR A 10 1.29 3.21 12.83
N ALA A 11 1.27 3.16 14.17
CA ALA A 11 2.23 3.85 15.03
C ALA A 11 3.61 3.18 15.03
N CYS A 12 3.72 1.87 14.82
CA CYS A 12 5.01 1.20 14.64
C CYS A 12 5.68 1.63 13.33
N LYS A 13 4.90 1.85 12.26
CA LYS A 13 5.39 2.40 11.00
C LYS A 13 5.77 3.89 11.14
N LYS A 14 5.00 4.65 11.92
CA LYS A 14 5.28 6.06 12.23
C LYS A 14 6.50 6.23 13.15
N ASN A 15 6.72 5.30 14.09
CA ASN A 15 7.89 5.30 14.97
C ASN A 15 9.18 4.80 14.28
N LEU A 16 9.07 3.92 13.27
CA LEU A 16 10.21 3.58 12.41
C LEU A 16 10.63 4.79 11.56
N LEU A 17 9.68 5.50 10.97
CA LEU A 17 9.94 6.72 10.20
C LEU A 17 10.41 7.90 11.07
N GLN A 18 10.00 7.97 12.34
CA GLN A 18 10.51 8.98 13.28
C GLN A 18 11.86 8.61 13.89
N ARG A 19 12.19 7.32 14.03
CA ARG A 19 13.53 6.87 14.40
C ARG A 19 14.56 7.12 13.30
N GLU A 20 14.18 6.94 12.04
CA GLU A 20 15.04 7.33 10.90
C GLU A 20 15.23 8.84 10.83
N LYS A 21 14.22 9.66 11.16
CA LYS A 21 14.37 11.12 11.24
C LYS A 21 15.18 11.59 12.44
N ARG A 22 15.22 10.87 13.55
CA ARG A 22 16.07 11.22 14.72
C ARG A 22 17.53 10.81 14.54
N ASN A 23 17.80 9.72 13.82
CA ASN A 23 19.19 9.31 13.54
C ASN A 23 19.89 10.19 12.48
N SER A 24 19.15 11.08 11.80
CA SER A 24 19.71 12.03 10.83
C SER A 24 19.99 13.43 11.42
N THR A 25 19.72 13.65 12.71
CA THR A 25 19.86 14.99 13.33
C THR A 25 20.77 15.02 14.57
N GLU A 26 21.37 13.92 14.97
CA GLU A 26 22.35 13.95 16.07
C GLU A 26 23.78 13.89 15.53
N SER A 27 24.45 15.05 15.54
CA SER A 27 25.90 15.19 15.43
C SER A 27 26.55 14.73 16.73
N PRO A 28 27.67 13.97 16.72
CA PRO A 28 28.35 13.54 17.93
C PRO A 28 29.08 14.71 18.58
N PRO A 29 29.20 14.72 19.93
CA PRO A 29 29.96 15.75 20.65
C PRO A 29 31.46 15.61 20.45
N PRO A 30 32.26 16.70 20.63
CA PRO A 30 33.68 16.69 20.35
C PRO A 30 34.45 15.97 21.45
N ALA A 31 35.34 15.05 21.06
CA ALA A 31 36.27 14.39 21.93
C ALA A 31 37.51 15.28 22.14
N GLN A 32 37.86 15.51 23.41
CA GLN A 32 39.12 16.14 23.84
C GLN A 32 40.32 15.20 23.71
N GLY A 33 41.34 15.72 23.11
CA GLY A 33 42.78 15.62 23.42
C GLY A 33 43.43 14.25 23.46
N ALA A 34 44.39 13.99 22.54
CA ALA A 34 45.73 13.52 22.82
C ALA A 34 46.57 13.44 21.52
N GLN A 35 47.64 14.21 21.55
CA GLN A 35 49.02 14.05 21.01
C GLN A 35 49.32 13.23 19.75
N ARG A 36 50.01 13.94 18.80
CA ARG A 36 50.81 13.41 17.68
C ARG A 36 52.02 12.57 18.18
N PRO A 37 52.53 11.61 17.37
CA PRO A 37 53.65 11.96 16.50
C PRO A 37 53.70 11.34 15.07
N GLN A 38 54.29 12.16 14.20
CA GLN A 38 55.23 11.96 13.08
C GLN A 38 55.27 10.70 12.17
N ARG A 39 55.16 11.02 10.85
CA ARG A 39 55.92 10.58 9.66
C ARG A 39 56.07 9.10 9.30
N GLY A 40 55.65 8.78 8.12
CA GLY A 40 56.09 7.68 7.28
C GLY A 40 55.54 7.74 5.87
N ARG A 41 56.39 7.68 4.87
CA ARG A 41 56.21 7.87 3.42
C ARG A 41 55.80 6.58 2.73
N VAL A 42 55.07 6.76 1.59
CA VAL A 42 55.12 6.00 0.32
C VAL A 42 54.34 4.67 0.25
N GLY A 43 53.53 4.57 -0.80
CA GLY A 43 53.07 3.32 -1.44
C GLY A 43 51.81 3.46 -2.23
N GLU A 44 51.98 3.38 -3.54
CA GLU A 44 50.93 3.34 -4.57
C GLU A 44 50.05 2.09 -4.49
N GLY A 45 48.82 2.19 -4.97
CA GLY A 45 48.14 1.05 -5.60
C GLY A 45 46.78 0.69 -5.03
N GLY A 46 45.79 0.70 -5.90
CA GLY A 46 44.65 -0.20 -5.83
C GLY A 46 43.31 0.41 -5.52
N ALA A 47 42.51 0.46 -6.54
CA ALA A 47 41.06 0.61 -6.48
C ALA A 47 40.41 -0.43 -5.57
N ASP A 48 39.33 -0.08 -4.93
CA ASP A 48 38.06 -0.76 -4.89
C ASP A 48 37.24 -0.47 -3.62
N ASN A 49 35.94 -0.32 -3.87
CA ASN A 49 34.82 -0.59 -2.98
C ASN A 49 34.47 0.42 -1.88
N TYR A 50 33.51 1.25 -2.19
CA TYR A 50 32.57 1.77 -1.21
C TYR A 50 31.18 1.12 -1.36
N PRO A 51 30.58 0.61 -0.29
CA PRO A 51 29.23 0.09 -0.31
C PRO A 51 28.20 1.21 -0.19
N ALA A 52 27.23 1.18 -1.11
CA ALA A 52 26.06 2.03 -1.07
C ALA A 52 25.12 1.60 0.07
N SER A 53 24.78 2.51 0.94
CA SER A 53 23.75 2.34 1.96
C SER A 53 22.38 2.77 1.43
N MET A 54 21.49 1.84 1.50
CA MET A 54 20.04 1.73 1.31
C MET A 54 19.21 2.97 1.64
N GLY A 55 18.44 3.41 0.64
CA GLY A 55 17.21 4.17 0.80
C GLY A 55 16.02 3.30 0.36
N HIS A 56 15.19 2.88 1.29
CA HIS A 56 13.95 2.17 0.98
C HIS A 56 12.85 3.15 0.61
N VAL A 57 12.55 3.22 -0.67
CA VAL A 57 11.33 3.80 -1.23
C VAL A 57 10.48 2.64 -1.77
N PHE A 58 9.18 2.66 -1.48
CA PHE A 58 8.19 1.67 -1.90
C PHE A 58 8.36 1.25 -3.36
N ASN A 59 8.77 0.01 -3.56
CA ASN A 59 8.96 -0.58 -4.86
C ASN A 59 7.86 -1.61 -5.14
N TRP A 60 6.98 -1.29 -6.07
CA TRP A 60 6.19 -2.27 -6.81
C TRP A 60 7.07 -2.80 -7.95
N SER A 61 7.92 -3.77 -7.67
CA SER A 61 8.57 -4.52 -8.72
C SER A 61 8.58 -5.99 -8.35
N LEU A 62 7.79 -6.76 -9.06
CA LEU A 62 7.94 -8.20 -9.18
C LEU A 62 9.15 -8.45 -10.09
N SER A 63 10.31 -8.67 -9.52
CA SER A 63 11.44 -9.20 -10.27
C SER A 63 11.35 -10.71 -10.31
N SER A 64 11.15 -11.24 -11.51
CA SER A 64 11.37 -12.62 -11.85
C SER A 64 12.87 -12.95 -11.80
N ASN A 65 13.33 -13.61 -10.76
CA ASN A 65 14.67 -14.17 -10.73
C ASN A 65 14.61 -15.67 -11.10
N LYS A 66 14.84 -15.93 -12.39
CA LYS A 66 15.27 -17.26 -12.86
C LYS A 66 16.73 -17.45 -12.46
N ARG A 67 17.00 -18.30 -11.50
CA ARG A 67 18.29 -18.97 -11.38
C ARG A 67 18.09 -20.46 -11.64
N SER A 68 18.46 -20.84 -12.84
CA SER A 68 18.76 -22.21 -13.24
C SER A 68 19.98 -22.70 -12.47
N LEU A 69 19.81 -23.77 -11.69
CA LEU A 69 20.89 -24.59 -11.23
C LEU A 69 20.82 -25.91 -12.02
N LEU A 70 21.78 -26.03 -12.93
CA LEU A 70 22.17 -27.26 -13.59
C LEU A 70 22.79 -28.21 -12.57
N TYR A 71 22.25 -29.41 -12.46
CA TYR A 71 23.00 -30.62 -12.06
C TYR A 71 22.67 -31.78 -12.98
N PRO A 72 23.60 -32.68 -13.21
CA PRO A 72 23.70 -33.50 -14.44
C PRO A 72 22.90 -34.78 -14.42
N CYS A 73 22.53 -35.18 -15.62
CA CYS A 73 21.88 -36.42 -15.95
C CYS A 73 22.70 -37.68 -15.54
N HIS A 74 22.03 -38.63 -14.93
CA HIS A 74 22.38 -40.02 -15.12
C HIS A 74 21.16 -40.80 -15.62
N HIS A 75 21.38 -41.44 -16.76
CA HIS A 75 20.48 -42.38 -17.43
C HIS A 75 20.17 -43.58 -16.53
N ASN A 76 18.88 -43.94 -16.42
CA ASN A 76 18.55 -45.34 -16.56
C ASN A 76 17.08 -45.56 -16.98
N ARG A 77 16.98 -46.44 -17.91
CA ARG A 77 15.94 -46.98 -18.76
C ARG A 77 14.58 -47.22 -18.10
N LEU A 78 13.53 -46.83 -18.79
CA LEU A 78 12.15 -47.35 -18.71
C LEU A 78 12.08 -48.84 -19.12
N PRO A 79 11.11 -49.56 -18.62
CA PRO A 79 10.36 -50.50 -19.45
C PRO A 79 8.86 -50.17 -19.53
N LYS A 80 8.32 -50.47 -20.70
CA LYS A 80 6.95 -50.26 -21.16
C LYS A 80 5.95 -51.24 -20.51
N PRO A 81 4.63 -50.97 -20.66
CA PRO A 81 3.57 -51.60 -19.91
C PRO A 81 3.17 -52.96 -20.48
N ALA A 82 2.79 -53.86 -19.62
CA ALA A 82 2.08 -55.08 -19.96
C ALA A 82 0.60 -55.00 -19.50
N ARG A 83 -0.22 -55.43 -20.40
CA ARG A 83 -1.67 -55.59 -20.34
C ARG A 83 -2.10 -56.74 -19.43
N ASP A 84 -3.30 -56.54 -18.92
CA ASP A 84 -4.32 -57.54 -18.56
C ASP A 84 -3.94 -58.69 -17.65
N GLN A 85 -4.57 -58.79 -16.50
CA GLN A 85 -5.46 -59.93 -16.24
C GLN A 85 -6.26 -59.72 -14.95
N ASN A 86 -7.56 -59.93 -15.08
CA ASN A 86 -8.53 -60.13 -14.01
C ASN A 86 -8.01 -61.18 -13.00
N ALA A 87 -7.99 -60.79 -11.73
CA ALA A 87 -7.91 -61.78 -10.66
C ALA A 87 -8.91 -61.43 -9.55
N ALA A 88 -9.83 -62.27 -9.43
CA ALA A 88 -10.79 -62.60 -8.43
C ALA A 88 -10.64 -61.97 -7.05
N ILE A 89 -11.72 -61.36 -6.61
CA ILE A 89 -11.96 -60.94 -5.24
C ILE A 89 -12.03 -62.18 -4.35
N GLY A 90 -10.95 -62.41 -3.60
CA GLY A 90 -10.96 -63.42 -2.54
C GLY A 90 -11.68 -62.86 -1.31
N GLU A 91 -12.84 -63.35 -1.02
CA GLU A 91 -13.51 -63.24 0.28
C GLU A 91 -12.64 -63.89 1.34
N GLN A 92 -11.94 -63.11 2.18
CA GLN A 92 -11.36 -63.68 3.40
C GLN A 92 -12.42 -63.66 4.48
N ALA A 93 -12.91 -64.87 4.81
CA ALA A 93 -13.81 -65.17 5.91
C ALA A 93 -13.16 -64.89 7.26
N LEU A 94 -13.92 -64.20 8.10
CA LEU A 94 -13.57 -63.95 9.50
C LEU A 94 -13.55 -65.27 10.26
N TRP A 95 -12.37 -65.81 10.62
CA TRP A 95 -12.26 -66.96 11.50
C TRP A 95 -12.16 -66.46 12.95
N ILE A 96 -13.21 -66.65 13.70
CA ILE A 96 -13.22 -66.44 15.16
C ILE A 96 -12.93 -67.87 15.75
N THR A 97 -11.73 -68.12 16.21
CA THR A 97 -11.42 -69.33 16.97
C THR A 97 -11.57 -69.01 18.45
N PRO A 98 -12.51 -69.65 19.13
CA PRO A 98 -12.58 -69.57 20.59
C PRO A 98 -11.57 -70.53 21.21
N THR A 99 -10.63 -70.10 21.97
CA THR A 99 -9.81 -70.92 22.86
C THR A 99 -10.59 -71.16 24.13
N PRO A 100 -10.88 -72.39 24.50
CA PRO A 100 -11.57 -72.67 25.72
C PRO A 100 -10.57 -72.73 26.87
N THR A 101 -10.54 -71.75 27.71
CA THR A 101 -10.03 -71.88 29.07
C THR A 101 -11.24 -71.92 30.02
N LEU A 102 -11.43 -73.06 30.63
CA LEU A 102 -12.44 -73.27 31.65
C LEU A 102 -12.15 -72.45 32.89
N PRO A 103 -13.10 -71.65 33.35
CA PRO A 103 -13.05 -71.07 34.71
C PRO A 103 -14.16 -71.67 35.59
N ARG A 104 -13.85 -71.73 36.83
CA ARG A 104 -14.87 -71.85 37.89
C ARG A 104 -15.46 -70.48 38.17
N CYS A 105 -16.83 -70.48 38.32
CA CYS A 105 -17.65 -69.41 38.80
C CYS A 105 -17.86 -68.13 37.97
N GLY A 106 -18.96 -68.08 37.29
CA GLY A 106 -19.95 -67.06 37.15
C GLY A 106 -19.53 -65.66 36.84
N ARG A 107 -18.92 -65.44 35.70
CA ARG A 107 -18.88 -64.06 35.04
C ARG A 107 -18.51 -64.22 33.59
N GLY A 108 -19.13 -63.46 32.74
CA GLY A 108 -19.14 -63.39 31.30
C GLY A 108 -17.90 -63.89 30.52
N ARG A 109 -18.10 -64.31 29.27
CA ARG A 109 -17.04 -64.71 28.35
C ARG A 109 -16.32 -63.53 27.77
N VAL A 110 -14.97 -63.55 27.87
CA VAL A 110 -14.08 -62.58 27.15
C VAL A 110 -13.62 -63.23 25.87
N LEU A 111 -13.90 -62.58 24.74
CA LEU A 111 -13.37 -62.98 23.41
C LEU A 111 -12.25 -62.06 23.02
N GLN A 112 -11.01 -62.56 22.94
CA GLN A 112 -9.86 -61.83 22.40
C GLN A 112 -9.69 -62.14 20.90
N GLY A 113 -9.77 -61.12 20.06
CA GLY A 113 -9.54 -61.21 18.60
C GLY A 113 -8.14 -60.73 18.20
N ARG A 114 -7.51 -61.44 17.28
CA ARG A 114 -6.26 -60.97 16.65
C ARG A 114 -6.54 -59.88 15.62
N GLU A 115 -5.53 -59.05 15.40
CA GLU A 115 -5.50 -57.88 14.49
C GLU A 115 -6.36 -58.02 13.25
N LEU A 116 -7.29 -57.09 13.07
CA LEU A 116 -8.15 -56.98 11.91
C LEU A 116 -7.72 -55.76 11.10
N ASN A 117 -7.11 -55.96 9.94
CA ASN A 117 -6.76 -54.92 9.00
C ASN A 117 -8.01 -54.58 8.17
N ILE A 118 -8.59 -53.36 8.38
CA ILE A 118 -9.93 -53.04 7.88
C ILE A 118 -9.87 -51.76 7.02
N GLY A 119 -9.82 -51.95 5.70
CA GLY A 119 -10.12 -50.90 4.75
C GLY A 119 -11.64 -50.60 4.66
N GLY A 120 -12.05 -49.31 4.65
CA GLY A 120 -13.37 -48.74 4.26
C GLY A 120 -14.69 -49.39 4.75
N ARG A 121 -14.68 -50.53 5.44
CA ARG A 121 -15.86 -51.29 5.86
C ARG A 121 -15.90 -51.60 7.36
N ALA A 122 -15.16 -50.83 8.17
CA ALA A 122 -14.99 -51.08 9.60
C ALA A 122 -16.33 -51.04 10.37
N ILE A 123 -17.17 -50.10 10.09
CA ILE A 123 -18.46 -49.92 10.75
C ILE A 123 -19.38 -51.11 10.45
N LYS A 124 -19.38 -51.64 9.22
CA LYS A 124 -20.21 -52.83 8.86
C LYS A 124 -19.78 -54.08 9.59
N LYS A 125 -18.49 -54.26 9.86
CA LYS A 125 -17.94 -55.46 10.52
C LYS A 125 -18.12 -55.39 12.03
N ILE A 126 -18.09 -54.22 12.66
CA ILE A 126 -18.43 -54.04 14.06
C ILE A 126 -19.95 -54.34 14.30
N ALA A 127 -20.78 -53.92 13.34
CA ALA A 127 -22.20 -54.20 13.37
C ALA A 127 -22.51 -55.68 13.15
N LEU A 128 -21.77 -56.36 12.26
CA LEU A 128 -21.89 -57.80 12.00
C LEU A 128 -21.45 -58.62 13.21
N ALA A 129 -20.38 -58.19 13.89
CA ALA A 129 -19.95 -58.83 15.15
C ALA A 129 -21.02 -58.67 16.25
N ALA A 130 -21.62 -57.47 16.39
CA ALA A 130 -22.70 -57.23 17.29
C ALA A 130 -23.97 -58.05 16.97
N LEU A 131 -24.26 -58.28 15.69
CA LEU A 131 -25.41 -59.06 15.22
C LEU A 131 -25.24 -60.57 15.42
N LEU A 132 -24.02 -61.11 15.21
CA LEU A 132 -23.68 -62.49 15.45
C LEU A 132 -23.79 -62.91 16.95
N ILE A 133 -23.63 -61.94 17.85
CA ILE A 133 -23.69 -62.12 19.28
C ILE A 133 -25.14 -62.28 19.79
N THR A 134 -26.14 -61.84 18.99
CA THR A 134 -27.57 -61.86 19.39
C THR A 134 -28.21 -63.23 19.49
N GLN A 135 -27.49 -64.31 19.18
CA GLN A 135 -27.99 -65.69 19.27
C GLN A 135 -27.45 -66.51 20.46
N LEU A 136 -26.77 -65.90 21.39
CA LEU A 136 -26.20 -66.54 22.57
C LEU A 136 -27.10 -66.40 23.82
N PRO A 137 -27.16 -67.41 24.71
CA PRO A 137 -28.03 -67.32 25.88
C PRO A 137 -27.52 -66.41 26.98
N THR A 138 -28.40 -65.78 27.67
CA THR A 138 -28.42 -64.90 28.85
C THR A 138 -27.19 -64.89 29.77
N HIS A 139 -26.08 -64.33 29.36
CA HIS A 139 -24.95 -64.01 30.26
C HIS A 139 -24.27 -62.67 29.78
N ALA A 140 -23.70 -61.92 30.69
CA ALA A 140 -22.97 -60.69 30.43
C ALA A 140 -21.86 -60.91 29.35
N LEU A 141 -21.85 -60.11 28.32
CA LEU A 141 -20.88 -60.19 27.23
C LEU A 141 -19.89 -59.05 27.32
N THR A 142 -18.60 -59.38 27.27
CA THR A 142 -17.55 -58.40 27.08
C THR A 142 -16.76 -58.77 25.83
N LEU A 143 -16.64 -57.83 24.86
CA LEU A 143 -15.90 -57.97 23.64
C LEU A 143 -14.78 -56.93 23.57
N GLU A 144 -13.53 -57.38 23.36
CA GLU A 144 -12.38 -56.51 23.15
C GLU A 144 -11.94 -56.63 21.71
N LEU A 145 -11.86 -55.46 21.01
CA LEU A 145 -11.52 -55.38 19.62
C LEU A 145 -10.34 -54.37 19.44
N ALA A 146 -9.34 -54.81 18.67
CA ALA A 146 -8.27 -53.90 18.20
C ALA A 146 -8.47 -53.67 16.70
N LEU A 147 -8.55 -52.40 16.31
CA LEU A 147 -8.88 -52.01 14.93
C LEU A 147 -7.83 -51.04 14.37
N ASP A 148 -7.35 -51.37 13.15
CA ASP A 148 -6.54 -50.47 12.34
C ASP A 148 -7.25 -50.18 11.04
N GLY A 149 -7.17 -48.94 10.56
CA GLY A 149 -7.80 -48.57 9.30
C GLY A 149 -8.03 -47.07 9.13
N GLN A 150 -9.02 -46.75 8.29
CA GLN A 150 -9.45 -45.37 8.08
C GLN A 150 -10.97 -45.23 8.32
N ILE A 151 -11.36 -44.25 9.09
CA ILE A 151 -12.77 -43.91 9.30
C ILE A 151 -12.99 -42.55 8.62
N HIS A 152 -13.76 -42.50 7.52
CA HIS A 152 -14.00 -41.31 6.72
C HIS A 152 -12.73 -40.53 6.36
N GLY A 153 -11.67 -41.23 5.93
CA GLY A 153 -10.40 -40.62 5.53
C GLY A 153 -9.46 -40.25 6.70
N VAL A 154 -9.89 -40.47 7.94
CA VAL A 154 -9.05 -40.27 9.12
C VAL A 154 -8.36 -41.56 9.47
N PRO A 155 -7.02 -41.64 9.44
CA PRO A 155 -6.30 -42.85 9.82
C PRO A 155 -6.51 -43.16 11.31
N VAL A 156 -6.84 -44.38 11.59
CA VAL A 156 -7.03 -44.91 12.93
C VAL A 156 -6.05 -46.06 13.10
N GLU A 157 -5.09 -45.89 13.99
CA GLU A 157 -4.08 -46.90 14.29
C GLU A 157 -4.29 -47.36 15.73
N ASN A 158 -4.39 -48.68 15.90
CA ASN A 158 -4.52 -49.32 17.21
C ASN A 158 -5.69 -48.80 18.07
N LEU A 159 -6.90 -48.68 17.48
CA LEU A 159 -8.10 -48.39 18.20
C LEU A 159 -8.52 -49.59 19.06
N GLN A 160 -8.42 -49.48 20.35
CA GLN A 160 -8.91 -50.53 21.27
C GLN A 160 -10.33 -50.17 21.67
N LEU A 161 -11.27 -51.07 21.35
CA LEU A 161 -12.67 -50.95 21.74
C LEU A 161 -13.02 -52.08 22.70
N ARG A 162 -13.70 -51.71 23.78
CA ARG A 162 -14.33 -52.66 24.70
C ARG A 162 -15.83 -52.41 24.66
N VAL A 163 -16.57 -53.45 24.36
CA VAL A 163 -18.03 -53.43 24.24
C VAL A 163 -18.58 -54.36 25.30
N GLU A 164 -19.43 -53.88 26.16
CA GLU A 164 -20.00 -54.59 27.25
C GLU A 164 -21.53 -54.52 27.23
N SER A 165 -22.20 -55.61 27.54
CA SER A 165 -23.64 -55.64 27.71
C SER A 165 -24.03 -56.77 28.68
N ASP A 166 -24.92 -56.45 29.61
CA ASP A 166 -25.46 -57.40 30.54
C ASP A 166 -26.84 -57.99 30.12
N ASP A 167 -27.54 -57.30 29.24
CA ASP A 167 -28.91 -57.66 28.85
C ASP A 167 -29.16 -57.71 27.35
N TYR A 168 -28.12 -57.52 26.54
CA TYR A 168 -28.18 -57.44 25.08
C TYR A 168 -29.10 -56.33 24.53
N GLN A 169 -29.69 -55.54 25.43
CA GLN A 169 -30.47 -54.36 25.06
C GLN A 169 -29.68 -53.06 25.22
N HIS A 170 -28.88 -52.99 26.29
CA HIS A 170 -28.05 -51.85 26.60
C HIS A 170 -26.58 -52.22 26.43
N TRP A 171 -25.84 -51.43 25.70
CA TRP A 171 -24.44 -51.68 25.37
C TRP A 171 -23.60 -50.50 25.85
N HIS A 172 -22.51 -50.79 26.50
CA HIS A 172 -21.50 -49.78 26.84
C HIS A 172 -20.27 -50.03 25.96
N VAL A 173 -19.87 -49.01 25.21
CA VAL A 173 -18.71 -49.05 24.36
C VAL A 173 -17.70 -48.03 24.88
N SER A 174 -16.52 -48.53 25.26
CA SER A 174 -15.38 -47.73 25.61
C SER A 174 -14.25 -48.00 24.65
N GLY A 175 -13.47 -46.92 24.30
CA GLY A 175 -12.40 -47.07 23.35
C GLY A 175 -11.24 -46.13 23.61
N GLN A 176 -10.03 -46.57 23.29
CA GLN A 176 -8.83 -45.73 23.35
C GLN A 176 -8.11 -45.71 21.99
N LEU A 177 -7.87 -44.51 21.50
CA LEU A 177 -7.03 -44.26 20.36
C LEU A 177 -5.69 -43.65 20.80
N PRO A 178 -4.58 -44.38 20.67
CA PRO A 178 -3.26 -43.88 21.09
C PRO A 178 -2.78 -42.69 20.27
N ALA A 179 -3.02 -42.70 18.95
CA ALA A 179 -2.62 -41.64 18.07
C ALA A 179 -3.63 -41.43 16.95
N THR A 180 -4.12 -40.22 16.80
CA THR A 180 -4.94 -39.78 15.66
C THR A 180 -4.64 -38.31 15.35
N ARG A 181 -5.13 -37.80 14.24
CA ARG A 181 -4.92 -36.41 13.83
C ARG A 181 -6.23 -35.72 13.55
N LEU A 182 -6.35 -34.47 13.97
CA LEU A 182 -7.45 -33.59 13.63
C LEU A 182 -6.89 -32.36 12.93
N ALA A 183 -7.33 -32.09 11.72
CA ALA A 183 -6.77 -31.00 10.88
C ALA A 183 -5.23 -31.02 10.85
N GLY A 184 -4.64 -32.18 10.58
CA GLY A 184 -3.18 -32.36 10.48
C GLY A 184 -2.41 -32.38 11.79
N SER A 185 -3.06 -32.05 12.92
CA SER A 185 -2.41 -31.99 14.24
C SER A 185 -2.66 -33.28 15.05
N PRO A 186 -1.63 -33.81 15.73
CA PRO A 186 -1.77 -35.02 16.50
C PRO A 186 -2.66 -34.79 17.75
N LEU A 187 -3.60 -35.70 17.95
CA LEU A 187 -4.38 -35.85 19.19
C LEU A 187 -3.74 -36.92 20.05
N LYS A 188 -3.78 -36.73 21.37
CA LYS A 188 -3.26 -37.67 22.36
C LYS A 188 -4.36 -38.05 23.32
N ASN A 189 -4.26 -39.27 23.87
CA ASN A 189 -5.19 -39.78 24.91
C ASN A 189 -6.65 -39.64 24.46
N THR A 190 -6.96 -40.10 23.24
CA THR A 190 -8.33 -40.05 22.73
C THR A 190 -9.10 -41.21 23.31
N VAL A 191 -10.11 -40.91 24.13
CA VAL A 191 -11.02 -41.85 24.74
C VAL A 191 -12.40 -41.64 24.17
N LEU A 192 -13.04 -42.73 23.75
CA LEU A 192 -14.41 -42.82 23.29
C LEU A 192 -15.23 -43.56 24.36
N GLU A 193 -16.35 -43.01 24.74
CA GLU A 193 -17.36 -43.66 25.57
C GLU A 193 -18.71 -43.47 24.89
N ALA A 194 -19.46 -44.56 24.73
CA ALA A 194 -20.81 -44.52 24.18
C ALA A 194 -21.73 -45.50 24.91
N GLN A 195 -22.96 -45.07 25.12
CA GLN A 195 -24.05 -45.92 25.55
C GLN A 195 -24.99 -46.11 24.37
N LEU A 196 -25.27 -47.38 24.05
CA LEU A 196 -26.13 -47.73 22.95
C LEU A 196 -27.31 -48.55 23.51
N ARG A 197 -28.47 -48.36 22.93
CA ARG A 197 -29.66 -49.16 23.19
C ARG A 197 -30.13 -49.82 21.89
N ARG A 198 -30.45 -51.10 22.00
CA ARG A 198 -31.09 -51.83 20.93
C ARG A 198 -32.58 -51.49 20.88
N ASP A 199 -33.09 -51.13 19.70
CA ASP A 199 -34.51 -50.91 19.45
C ASP A 199 -34.91 -51.70 18.21
N GLY A 200 -35.35 -52.97 18.45
CA GLY A 200 -35.58 -53.91 17.37
C GLY A 200 -34.29 -54.24 16.61
N ASP A 201 -34.29 -54.00 15.29
CA ASP A 201 -33.14 -54.16 14.42
C ASP A 201 -32.21 -52.94 14.35
N HIS A 202 -32.50 -51.93 15.16
CA HIS A 202 -31.72 -50.68 15.22
C HIS A 202 -30.90 -50.55 16.48
N LEU A 203 -29.76 -49.87 16.41
CA LEU A 203 -28.97 -49.46 17.53
C LEU A 203 -29.06 -47.95 17.69
N ALA A 204 -29.54 -47.48 18.81
CA ALA A 204 -29.53 -46.05 19.15
C ALA A 204 -28.34 -45.76 20.07
N ILE A 205 -27.52 -44.79 19.70
CA ILE A 205 -26.54 -44.24 20.60
C ILE A 205 -27.25 -43.25 21.49
N GLU A 206 -27.43 -43.57 22.76
CA GLU A 206 -28.07 -42.69 23.72
C GLU A 206 -27.14 -41.57 24.13
N THR A 207 -25.88 -41.91 24.40
CA THR A 207 -24.84 -40.94 24.69
C THR A 207 -23.53 -41.27 24.01
N LEU A 208 -22.86 -40.27 23.51
CA LEU A 208 -21.52 -40.38 22.93
C LEU A 208 -20.65 -39.29 23.57
N ALA A 209 -19.55 -39.70 24.17
CA ALA A 209 -18.54 -38.82 24.72
C ALA A 209 -17.18 -39.13 24.11
N LEU A 210 -16.56 -38.16 23.49
CA LEU A 210 -15.20 -38.24 23.01
C LEU A 210 -14.34 -37.21 23.77
N ARG A 211 -13.28 -37.70 24.39
CA ARG A 211 -12.31 -36.88 25.11
C ARG A 211 -10.95 -37.06 24.49
N SER A 212 -10.27 -35.98 24.24
CA SER A 212 -8.95 -35.98 23.63
C SER A 212 -8.13 -34.83 24.16
N GLN A 213 -6.83 -34.84 23.84
CA GLN A 213 -5.92 -33.76 24.19
C GLN A 213 -5.07 -33.37 22.98
N ARG A 214 -5.04 -32.07 22.69
CA ARG A 214 -4.18 -31.49 21.69
C ARG A 214 -3.12 -30.62 22.36
N GLY A 215 -1.89 -31.10 22.46
CA GLY A 215 -0.87 -30.46 23.28
C GLY A 215 -1.31 -30.34 24.73
N LYS A 216 -1.51 -29.13 25.23
CA LYS A 216 -2.06 -28.84 26.57
C LYS A 216 -3.56 -28.55 26.57
N THR A 217 -4.21 -28.52 25.41
CA THR A 217 -5.63 -28.13 25.28
C THR A 217 -6.52 -29.36 25.31
N PRO A 218 -7.42 -29.51 26.29
CA PRO A 218 -8.40 -30.57 26.32
C PRO A 218 -9.48 -30.33 25.28
N LEU A 219 -9.89 -31.40 24.58
CA LEU A 219 -11.00 -31.43 23.64
C LEU A 219 -12.05 -32.40 24.16
N ARG A 220 -13.32 -32.02 24.18
CA ARG A 220 -14.45 -32.84 24.57
C ARG A 220 -15.58 -32.66 23.58
N LEU A 221 -16.10 -33.74 23.06
CA LEU A 221 -17.33 -33.77 22.27
C LEU A 221 -18.32 -34.67 23.00
N ASN A 222 -19.48 -34.19 23.34
CA ASN A 222 -20.60 -34.97 23.83
C ASN A 222 -21.76 -34.81 22.83
N ALA A 223 -22.41 -35.94 22.55
CA ALA A 223 -23.60 -35.98 21.71
C ALA A 223 -24.64 -36.90 22.37
N ASP A 224 -25.88 -36.51 22.36
CA ASP A 224 -27.01 -37.30 22.88
C ASP A 224 -27.91 -37.74 21.72
N ARG A 225 -28.37 -38.96 21.75
CA ARG A 225 -29.37 -39.54 20.85
C ARG A 225 -28.98 -39.53 19.36
N ILE A 226 -28.02 -40.37 19.01
CA ILE A 226 -27.70 -40.65 17.63
C ILE A 226 -28.30 -41.99 17.24
N LEU A 227 -29.26 -42.03 16.33
CA LEU A 227 -29.81 -43.27 15.78
C LEU A 227 -28.90 -43.81 14.71
N LEU A 228 -28.43 -45.05 14.89
CA LEU A 228 -27.74 -45.80 13.88
C LEU A 228 -28.77 -46.77 13.25
N GLN A 229 -29.46 -46.30 12.20
CA GLN A 229 -30.29 -47.18 11.38
C GLN A 229 -29.41 -47.91 10.38
N ASN A 230 -29.62 -49.26 10.30
CA ASN A 230 -28.92 -50.13 9.34
C ASN A 230 -27.37 -50.07 9.41
N LEU A 231 -26.79 -50.37 10.57
CA LEU A 231 -25.35 -50.55 10.69
C LEU A 231 -24.77 -51.54 9.66
N LEU A 232 -25.52 -52.54 9.28
CA LEU A 232 -25.14 -53.52 8.26
C LEU A 232 -25.04 -52.92 6.85
N ARG A 233 -25.76 -51.85 6.57
CA ARG A 233 -25.69 -51.09 5.28
C ARG A 233 -24.80 -49.88 5.34
N GLY A 234 -24.37 -49.48 6.56
CA GLY A 234 -23.52 -48.32 6.77
C GLY A 234 -24.23 -46.98 6.56
N GLU A 235 -25.55 -46.93 6.71
CA GLU A 235 -26.37 -45.76 6.65
C GLU A 235 -26.49 -45.17 8.03
N LEU A 236 -25.86 -44.00 8.25
CA LEU A 236 -26.04 -43.15 9.43
C LEU A 236 -27.29 -42.31 9.20
N GLN A 237 -28.34 -42.56 9.98
CA GLN A 237 -29.47 -41.62 10.07
C GLN A 237 -29.29 -40.76 11.32
N LEU A 238 -29.27 -39.47 11.13
CA LEU A 238 -29.26 -38.52 12.22
C LEU A 238 -30.63 -38.51 12.88
N PRO A 239 -30.71 -38.44 14.22
CA PRO A 239 -31.99 -38.40 14.94
C PRO A 239 -32.72 -37.08 14.61
N PRO A 240 -34.05 -37.04 14.82
CA PRO A 240 -34.81 -35.80 14.63
C PRO A 240 -34.26 -34.61 15.41
N ARG A 241 -33.60 -34.87 16.53
CA ARG A 241 -32.89 -33.86 17.32
C ARG A 241 -31.74 -34.52 18.10
N ALA A 242 -30.48 -34.05 17.85
CA ALA A 242 -29.33 -34.41 18.64
C ALA A 242 -28.74 -33.16 19.29
N LYS A 243 -28.46 -33.20 20.57
CA LYS A 243 -27.73 -32.13 21.24
C LYS A 243 -26.23 -32.42 21.16
N LEU A 244 -25.48 -31.47 20.62
CA LEU A 244 -24.05 -31.57 20.56
C LEU A 244 -23.42 -30.51 21.47
N ARG A 245 -22.45 -30.94 22.26
CA ARG A 245 -21.61 -30.04 23.07
C ARG A 245 -20.16 -30.29 22.72
N LEU A 246 -19.53 -29.30 22.10
CA LEU A 246 -18.12 -29.33 21.79
C LEU A 246 -17.37 -28.34 22.66
N GLN A 247 -16.34 -28.81 23.35
CA GLN A 247 -15.48 -28.00 24.21
C GLN A 247 -14.02 -28.10 23.74
N ALA A 248 -13.34 -26.97 23.58
CA ALA A 248 -11.91 -26.90 23.35
C ALA A 248 -11.29 -25.86 24.30
N GLY A 249 -10.51 -26.34 25.27
CA GLY A 249 -9.99 -25.50 26.34
C GLY A 249 -11.13 -24.86 27.16
N LYS A 250 -11.16 -23.53 27.19
CA LYS A 250 -12.21 -22.75 27.90
C LYS A 250 -13.44 -22.43 27.04
N HIS A 251 -13.39 -22.70 25.76
CA HIS A 251 -14.46 -22.36 24.80
C HIS A 251 -15.41 -23.55 24.64
N THR A 252 -16.71 -23.29 24.65
CA THR A 252 -17.76 -24.31 24.52
C THR A 252 -18.76 -23.88 23.46
N LEU A 253 -19.11 -24.80 22.59
CA LEU A 253 -20.23 -24.71 21.65
C LEU A 253 -21.31 -25.68 22.12
N GLN A 254 -22.54 -25.22 22.23
CA GLN A 254 -23.73 -26.09 22.42
C GLN A 254 -24.65 -25.83 21.24
N THR A 255 -25.07 -26.88 20.59
CA THR A 255 -25.97 -26.78 19.47
C THR A 255 -26.92 -27.96 19.42
N THR A 256 -28.02 -27.79 18.72
CA THR A 256 -28.95 -28.85 18.40
C THR A 256 -28.89 -29.10 16.90
N LEU A 257 -28.48 -30.30 16.52
CA LEU A 257 -28.61 -30.82 15.20
C LEU A 257 -29.98 -31.44 15.02
N SER A 258 -30.81 -30.92 14.15
CA SER A 258 -32.08 -31.56 13.81
C SER A 258 -31.98 -32.17 12.40
N ALA A 259 -32.51 -33.36 12.26
CA ALA A 259 -32.53 -34.06 10.98
C ALA A 259 -33.94 -34.49 10.64
N ALA A 260 -34.37 -34.22 9.43
CA ALA A 260 -35.64 -34.65 8.87
C ALA A 260 -35.51 -34.86 7.35
N ASN A 261 -36.08 -35.94 6.82
CA ASN A 261 -36.19 -36.17 5.40
C ASN A 261 -34.86 -36.03 4.60
N GLY A 262 -33.76 -36.61 5.13
CA GLY A 262 -32.44 -36.55 4.48
C GLY A 262 -31.76 -35.18 4.55
N SER A 263 -32.26 -34.27 5.38
CA SER A 263 -31.62 -32.98 5.65
C SER A 263 -31.20 -32.85 7.11
N ALA A 264 -30.07 -32.18 7.37
CA ALA A 264 -29.59 -31.84 8.68
C ALA A 264 -29.57 -30.33 8.84
N HIS A 265 -30.19 -29.83 9.88
CA HIS A 265 -30.22 -28.38 10.18
C HIS A 265 -29.37 -28.09 11.40
N LEU A 266 -28.55 -27.07 11.31
CA LEU A 266 -27.62 -26.61 12.34
C LEU A 266 -27.92 -25.14 12.68
N ALA A 267 -28.35 -24.89 13.91
CA ALA A 267 -28.40 -23.56 14.49
C ALA A 267 -27.48 -23.50 15.73
N ALA A 268 -26.56 -22.54 15.74
CA ALA A 268 -25.55 -22.47 16.80
C ALA A 268 -25.10 -21.03 17.04
N ASP A 269 -24.52 -20.78 18.22
CA ASP A 269 -23.68 -19.62 18.50
C ASP A 269 -22.23 -20.11 18.57
N LEU A 270 -21.47 -19.90 17.51
CA LEU A 270 -20.13 -20.43 17.33
C LEU A 270 -19.06 -19.38 17.65
N PRO A 271 -18.41 -19.43 18.82
CA PRO A 271 -17.29 -18.56 19.13
C PRO A 271 -16.10 -18.83 18.19
N LEU A 272 -15.61 -17.83 17.48
CA LEU A 272 -14.47 -17.99 16.56
C LEU A 272 -13.18 -18.44 17.25
N ALA A 273 -12.99 -18.10 18.52
CA ALA A 273 -11.88 -18.57 19.33
C ALA A 273 -11.91 -20.10 19.54
N LEU A 274 -13.10 -20.74 19.52
CA LEU A 274 -13.24 -22.19 19.51
C LEU A 274 -12.69 -22.77 18.20
N VAL A 275 -13.09 -22.19 17.07
CA VAL A 275 -12.62 -22.61 15.72
C VAL A 275 -11.10 -22.48 15.63
N GLN A 276 -10.53 -21.36 16.06
CA GLN A 276 -9.08 -21.17 16.13
C GLN A 276 -8.39 -22.28 16.94
N THR A 277 -8.96 -22.58 18.12
CA THR A 277 -8.42 -23.63 18.98
C THR A 277 -8.51 -25.00 18.32
N LEU A 278 -9.62 -25.33 17.68
CA LEU A 278 -9.83 -26.61 16.97
C LEU A 278 -8.93 -26.77 15.75
N LEU A 279 -8.71 -25.73 14.97
CA LEU A 279 -7.86 -25.75 13.77
C LEU A 279 -6.37 -25.62 14.10
N ASN A 280 -6.01 -25.31 15.38
CA ASN A 280 -4.63 -25.02 15.79
C ASN A 280 -3.96 -23.95 14.91
N ALA A 281 -4.70 -22.93 14.55
CA ALA A 281 -4.26 -21.86 13.67
C ALA A 281 -3.26 -20.96 14.40
N ARG A 282 -1.97 -21.33 14.31
CA ARG A 282 -0.89 -20.59 14.97
C ARG A 282 -0.69 -19.22 14.30
N GLY A 283 -0.56 -18.19 15.12
CA GLY A 283 -0.32 -16.83 14.64
C GLY A 283 -1.60 -16.08 14.21
N ILE A 284 -2.70 -16.77 13.94
CA ILE A 284 -3.99 -16.16 13.67
C ILE A 284 -4.65 -15.79 15.01
N GLN A 285 -5.26 -14.61 15.07
CA GLN A 285 -6.08 -14.19 16.22
C GLN A 285 -7.52 -14.04 15.76
N THR A 286 -8.45 -14.62 16.51
CA THR A 286 -9.88 -14.51 16.22
C THR A 286 -10.69 -14.21 17.49
N GLY A 287 -11.82 -13.54 17.31
CA GLY A 287 -12.77 -13.22 18.38
C GLY A 287 -14.16 -12.98 17.82
N GLY A 288 -15.12 -12.78 18.69
CA GLY A 288 -16.53 -12.67 18.29
C GLY A 288 -17.18 -14.01 18.03
N SER A 289 -18.38 -13.99 17.48
CA SER A 289 -19.13 -15.19 17.19
C SER A 289 -19.79 -15.17 15.80
N LEU A 290 -20.02 -16.38 15.29
CA LEU A 290 -20.87 -16.63 14.12
C LEU A 290 -22.13 -17.33 14.59
N ARG A 291 -23.28 -16.91 14.09
CA ARG A 291 -24.57 -17.58 14.33
C ARG A 291 -25.05 -18.21 13.03
N PRO A 292 -24.57 -19.41 12.71
CA PRO A 292 -25.08 -20.16 11.57
C PRO A 292 -26.50 -20.66 11.82
N ASP A 293 -27.32 -20.57 10.80
CA ASP A 293 -28.62 -21.21 10.64
C ASP A 293 -28.60 -21.88 9.28
N LEU A 294 -28.07 -23.11 9.24
CA LEU A 294 -27.69 -23.82 8.03
C LEU A 294 -28.42 -25.15 7.90
N THR A 295 -28.86 -25.46 6.70
CA THR A 295 -29.44 -26.75 6.34
C THR A 295 -28.54 -27.44 5.33
N LEU A 296 -28.05 -28.62 5.67
CA LEU A 296 -27.32 -29.52 4.80
C LEU A 296 -28.28 -30.62 4.32
N ARG A 297 -28.46 -30.79 3.02
CA ARG A 297 -29.30 -31.80 2.41
C ARG A 297 -28.48 -32.69 1.50
N GLN A 298 -28.65 -33.98 1.59
CA GLN A 298 -28.12 -34.93 0.60
C GLN A 298 -29.02 -34.94 -0.62
N THR A 299 -28.47 -34.73 -1.80
CA THR A 299 -29.12 -34.79 -3.10
C THR A 299 -28.59 -35.99 -3.89
N ALA A 300 -29.22 -36.30 -5.04
CA ALA A 300 -28.72 -37.38 -5.88
C ALA A 300 -27.29 -37.13 -6.39
N ASP A 301 -26.92 -35.86 -6.56
CA ASP A 301 -25.64 -35.42 -7.15
C ASP A 301 -24.59 -35.01 -6.12
N GLY A 302 -24.89 -35.01 -4.83
CA GLY A 302 -23.96 -34.58 -3.78
C GLY A 302 -24.66 -33.94 -2.57
N LEU A 303 -24.02 -32.95 -1.97
CA LEU A 303 -24.55 -32.23 -0.83
C LEU A 303 -25.00 -30.81 -1.24
N ARG A 304 -26.11 -30.33 -0.67
CA ARG A 304 -26.56 -28.97 -0.77
C ARG A 304 -26.55 -28.31 0.61
N LEU A 305 -25.88 -27.18 0.73
CA LEU A 305 -25.80 -26.36 1.94
C LEU A 305 -26.52 -25.03 1.72
N THR A 306 -27.59 -24.78 2.47
CA THR A 306 -28.38 -23.55 2.35
C THR A 306 -28.56 -22.92 3.73
N GLY A 307 -28.72 -21.60 3.75
CA GLY A 307 -29.08 -20.87 4.97
C GLY A 307 -28.34 -19.58 5.16
N SER A 308 -28.26 -19.12 6.40
CA SER A 308 -27.62 -17.85 6.76
C SER A 308 -26.61 -18.00 7.89
N VAL A 309 -25.71 -17.03 7.94
CA VAL A 309 -24.73 -16.90 9.04
C VAL A 309 -24.70 -15.43 9.46
N ALA A 310 -25.13 -15.12 10.68
CA ALA A 310 -24.94 -13.78 11.21
C ALA A 310 -23.52 -13.66 11.81
N LEU A 311 -22.91 -12.51 11.59
CA LEU A 311 -21.62 -12.13 12.11
C LEU A 311 -21.82 -11.18 13.28
N ASP A 312 -21.25 -11.50 14.45
CA ASP A 312 -21.40 -10.70 15.65
C ASP A 312 -20.04 -10.40 16.27
N ASP A 313 -19.66 -9.11 16.17
CA ASP A 313 -18.41 -8.59 16.72
C ASP A 313 -17.17 -9.40 16.29
N VAL A 314 -17.12 -9.75 14.98
CA VAL A 314 -16.07 -10.62 14.47
C VAL A 314 -14.73 -9.88 14.40
N HIS A 315 -13.73 -10.50 15.02
CA HIS A 315 -12.33 -10.07 14.98
C HIS A 315 -11.50 -11.15 14.31
N TYR A 316 -10.64 -10.72 13.40
CA TYR A 316 -9.70 -11.58 12.70
C TYR A 316 -8.38 -10.84 12.48
N ASN A 317 -7.26 -11.53 12.69
CA ASN A 317 -5.95 -11.02 12.29
C ASN A 317 -5.10 -12.20 11.78
N SER A 318 -4.62 -12.09 10.54
CA SER A 318 -3.73 -13.07 9.94
C SER A 318 -2.35 -13.06 10.61
N ALA A 319 -1.61 -14.17 10.47
CA ALA A 319 -0.30 -14.33 11.10
C ALA A 319 0.74 -13.28 10.64
N ASP A 320 0.62 -12.81 9.40
CA ASP A 320 1.46 -11.78 8.79
C ASP A 320 0.90 -10.35 8.97
N SER A 321 -0.28 -10.22 9.61
CA SER A 321 -1.01 -8.96 9.79
C SER A 321 -1.35 -8.21 8.50
N LEU A 322 -1.34 -8.91 7.37
CA LEU A 322 -1.73 -8.32 6.08
C LEU A 322 -3.26 -8.37 5.86
N GLN A 323 -3.95 -9.20 6.63
CA GLN A 323 -5.41 -9.32 6.61
C GLN A 323 -5.92 -9.18 8.04
N ALA A 324 -6.88 -8.30 8.24
CA ALA A 324 -7.52 -8.10 9.54
C ALA A 324 -8.98 -7.68 9.38
N ALA A 325 -9.78 -8.03 10.35
CA ALA A 325 -11.14 -7.50 10.55
C ALA A 325 -11.31 -7.13 12.02
N GLU A 326 -11.99 -6.03 12.29
CA GLU A 326 -12.33 -5.62 13.66
C GLU A 326 -13.78 -5.18 13.75
N HIS A 327 -14.45 -5.65 14.80
CA HIS A 327 -15.84 -5.33 15.10
C HIS A 327 -16.79 -5.59 13.92
N LEU A 328 -16.46 -6.61 13.08
CA LEU A 328 -17.24 -6.88 11.88
C LEU A 328 -18.58 -7.48 12.26
N GLY A 329 -19.65 -6.84 11.79
CA GLY A 329 -21.04 -7.28 11.91
C GLY A 329 -21.74 -7.32 10.58
N GLY A 330 -22.79 -8.14 10.54
CA GLY A 330 -23.57 -8.33 9.32
C GLY A 330 -24.12 -9.73 9.19
N SER A 331 -24.45 -10.14 7.98
CA SER A 331 -24.98 -11.48 7.69
C SER A 331 -24.51 -11.97 6.33
N ALA A 332 -24.34 -13.27 6.21
CA ALA A 332 -24.11 -13.96 4.95
C ALA A 332 -25.27 -14.94 4.69
N THR A 333 -25.71 -15.04 3.44
CA THR A 333 -26.60 -16.11 2.99
C THR A 333 -25.90 -16.93 1.93
N LEU A 334 -26.14 -18.22 1.92
CA LEU A 334 -25.49 -19.13 0.99
C LEU A 334 -26.44 -20.22 0.52
N ASP A 335 -26.26 -20.62 -0.74
CA ASP A 335 -26.87 -21.77 -1.38
C ASP A 335 -25.82 -22.48 -2.22
N LEU A 336 -25.15 -23.45 -1.61
CA LEU A 336 -23.99 -24.12 -2.18
C LEU A 336 -24.27 -25.58 -2.46
N HIS A 337 -23.82 -26.06 -3.61
CA HIS A 337 -23.88 -27.46 -4.04
C HIS A 337 -22.48 -28.04 -4.11
N GLN A 338 -22.31 -29.23 -3.55
CA GLN A 338 -21.06 -29.98 -3.62
C GLN A 338 -21.16 -31.08 -4.66
N HIS A 339 -20.17 -31.11 -5.56
CA HIS A 339 -19.93 -32.21 -6.50
C HIS A 339 -18.48 -32.69 -6.36
N GLY A 340 -18.28 -33.85 -5.75
CA GLY A 340 -16.93 -34.29 -5.37
C GLY A 340 -16.26 -33.31 -4.41
N ASP A 341 -15.09 -32.78 -4.78
CA ASP A 341 -14.34 -31.82 -3.99
C ASP A 341 -14.68 -30.35 -4.33
N ARG A 342 -15.66 -30.12 -5.22
CA ARG A 342 -16.02 -28.78 -5.71
C ARG A 342 -17.32 -28.29 -5.08
N TRP A 343 -17.27 -27.08 -4.56
CA TRP A 343 -18.44 -26.34 -4.06
C TRP A 343 -18.81 -25.22 -5.02
N GLN A 344 -20.07 -25.14 -5.43
CA GLN A 344 -20.57 -24.09 -6.30
C GLN A 344 -21.91 -23.58 -5.80
N GLY A 345 -22.19 -22.30 -6.02
CA GLY A 345 -23.50 -21.72 -5.69
C GLY A 345 -23.42 -20.24 -5.38
N ASP A 346 -24.51 -19.73 -4.84
CA ASP A 346 -24.70 -18.32 -4.59
C ASP A 346 -24.30 -17.95 -3.16
N LEU A 347 -23.65 -16.80 -3.04
CA LEU A 347 -23.25 -16.18 -1.80
C LEU A 347 -23.73 -14.73 -1.80
N SER A 348 -24.37 -14.32 -0.71
CA SER A 348 -24.69 -12.92 -0.46
C SER A 348 -24.14 -12.54 0.90
N LEU A 349 -23.54 -11.37 1.01
CA LEU A 349 -22.93 -10.86 2.22
C LEU A 349 -23.37 -9.42 2.44
N HIS A 350 -24.01 -9.15 3.56
CA HIS A 350 -24.38 -7.83 4.02
C HIS A 350 -23.50 -7.46 5.22
N LEU A 351 -22.71 -6.40 5.12
CA LEU A 351 -21.84 -5.90 6.18
C LEU A 351 -22.31 -4.53 6.63
N ASP A 352 -22.68 -4.40 7.89
CA ASP A 352 -23.28 -3.17 8.45
C ASP A 352 -22.32 -2.37 9.33
N ARG A 353 -21.30 -3.00 9.91
CA ARG A 353 -20.32 -2.37 10.80
C ARG A 353 -18.98 -3.07 10.81
N GLY A 354 -17.96 -2.33 11.24
CA GLY A 354 -16.60 -2.84 11.43
C GLY A 354 -15.58 -2.28 10.46
N GLU A 355 -14.41 -2.85 10.50
CA GLU A 355 -13.26 -2.46 9.71
C GLU A 355 -12.61 -3.69 9.10
N ILE A 356 -12.18 -3.59 7.84
CA ILE A 356 -11.54 -4.67 7.09
C ILE A 356 -10.24 -4.16 6.49
N LEU A 357 -9.18 -4.91 6.69
CA LEU A 357 -7.88 -4.71 6.05
C LEU A 357 -7.54 -5.94 5.21
N ILE A 358 -7.32 -5.74 3.92
CA ILE A 358 -6.71 -6.70 3.01
C ILE A 358 -5.60 -5.92 2.32
N SER A 359 -4.39 -5.96 2.89
CA SER A 359 -3.30 -5.08 2.50
C SER A 359 -3.03 -5.11 0.98
N PRO A 360 -2.96 -3.94 0.32
CA PRO A 360 -2.93 -2.58 0.90
C PRO A 360 -4.32 -1.94 1.12
N ALA A 361 -5.41 -2.61 0.77
CA ALA A 361 -6.77 -2.07 0.87
C ALA A 361 -7.27 -2.06 2.32
N TYR A 362 -7.84 -0.96 2.74
CA TYR A 362 -8.51 -0.80 4.03
C TYR A 362 -9.90 -0.22 3.83
N LEU A 363 -10.87 -0.78 4.52
CA LEU A 363 -12.26 -0.41 4.42
C LEU A 363 -12.85 -0.22 5.82
N LYS A 364 -13.53 0.88 6.03
CA LYS A 364 -14.30 1.17 7.24
C LYS A 364 -15.78 1.32 6.92
N LEU A 365 -16.63 0.66 7.69
CA LEU A 365 -18.08 0.59 7.47
C LEU A 365 -18.85 1.61 8.32
N ASP A 366 -18.38 2.84 8.48
CA ASP A 366 -18.93 3.89 9.36
C ASP A 366 -20.42 4.21 9.12
N GLY A 367 -21.31 3.27 9.45
CA GLY A 367 -22.75 3.43 9.30
C GLY A 367 -23.28 3.33 7.86
N ALA A 368 -22.41 3.04 6.90
CA ALA A 368 -22.79 2.77 5.52
C ALA A 368 -22.56 1.29 5.20
N PRO A 369 -23.62 0.49 5.09
CA PRO A 369 -23.48 -0.93 4.81
C PRO A 369 -22.89 -1.19 3.42
N ILE A 370 -22.40 -2.40 3.22
CA ILE A 370 -22.00 -2.91 1.91
C ILE A 370 -22.71 -4.22 1.66
N ASP A 371 -23.33 -4.30 0.50
CA ASP A 371 -23.91 -5.52 -0.02
C ASP A 371 -22.98 -6.12 -1.08
N LEU A 372 -22.67 -7.40 -0.91
CA LEU A 372 -21.88 -8.18 -1.85
C LEU A 372 -22.69 -9.40 -2.26
N THR A 373 -22.77 -9.68 -3.56
CA THR A 373 -23.30 -10.94 -4.06
C THR A 373 -22.32 -11.57 -5.02
N ALA A 374 -22.22 -12.89 -5.05
CA ALA A 374 -21.33 -13.58 -5.96
C ALA A 374 -21.75 -15.02 -6.19
N ARG A 375 -21.41 -15.58 -7.33
CA ARG A 375 -21.35 -17.02 -7.52
C ARG A 375 -20.00 -17.56 -7.12
N LEU A 376 -20.00 -18.40 -6.11
CA LEU A 376 -18.83 -19.08 -5.58
C LEU A 376 -18.53 -20.34 -6.40
N ASP A 377 -17.27 -20.57 -6.73
CA ASP A 377 -16.74 -21.79 -7.29
C ASP A 377 -15.44 -22.12 -6.57
N GLY A 378 -15.54 -23.00 -5.58
CA GLY A 378 -14.46 -23.38 -4.67
C GLY A 378 -14.02 -24.83 -4.88
N GLN A 379 -12.71 -25.02 -4.94
CA GLN A 379 -12.07 -26.33 -4.96
C GLN A 379 -10.73 -26.26 -4.19
N PRO A 380 -10.14 -27.39 -3.77
CA PRO A 380 -8.86 -27.37 -3.08
C PRO A 380 -7.80 -26.54 -3.80
N GLY A 381 -7.25 -25.53 -3.12
CA GLY A 381 -6.25 -24.62 -3.67
C GLY A 381 -6.78 -23.43 -4.48
N ARG A 382 -8.07 -23.36 -4.82
CA ARG A 382 -8.66 -22.29 -5.62
C ARG A 382 -10.05 -21.90 -5.14
N LEU A 383 -10.28 -20.59 -5.04
CA LEU A 383 -11.59 -19.99 -4.86
C LEU A 383 -11.83 -19.00 -5.99
N ALA A 384 -12.91 -19.16 -6.72
CA ALA A 384 -13.37 -18.19 -7.71
C ALA A 384 -14.70 -17.59 -7.27
N LEU A 385 -14.81 -16.27 -7.40
CA LEU A 385 -16.07 -15.54 -7.29
C LEU A 385 -16.38 -14.98 -8.65
N ARG A 386 -17.57 -15.32 -9.17
CA ARG A 386 -18.07 -14.88 -10.46
C ARG A 386 -19.27 -13.97 -10.25
N ASP A 387 -19.45 -13.03 -11.18
CA ASP A 387 -20.52 -12.02 -11.10
C ASP A 387 -20.54 -11.35 -9.70
N LEU A 388 -19.37 -11.16 -9.09
CA LEU A 388 -19.26 -10.46 -7.82
C LEU A 388 -19.79 -9.05 -7.99
N THR A 389 -20.86 -8.71 -7.29
CA THR A 389 -21.35 -7.34 -7.21
C THR A 389 -21.03 -6.74 -5.85
N LEU A 390 -20.75 -5.45 -5.85
CA LEU A 390 -20.59 -4.64 -4.63
C LEU A 390 -21.51 -3.44 -4.76
N ASP A 391 -22.31 -3.19 -3.74
CA ASP A 391 -23.15 -2.01 -3.64
C ASP A 391 -23.02 -1.40 -2.23
N ASP A 392 -22.69 -0.11 -2.17
CA ASP A 392 -22.68 0.66 -0.92
C ASP A 392 -23.63 1.86 -0.96
N GLY A 393 -24.60 1.86 -1.90
CA GLY A 393 -25.57 2.92 -2.15
C GLY A 393 -25.03 4.10 -2.96
N LYS A 394 -23.72 4.26 -3.09
CA LYS A 394 -23.05 5.32 -3.87
C LYS A 394 -22.01 4.78 -4.85
N THR A 395 -21.60 3.54 -4.65
CA THR A 395 -20.63 2.84 -5.47
C THR A 395 -21.18 1.50 -5.86
N HIS A 396 -21.18 1.19 -7.15
CA HIS A 396 -21.58 -0.09 -7.71
C HIS A 396 -20.39 -0.69 -8.45
N ALA A 397 -20.04 -1.92 -8.12
CA ALA A 397 -19.01 -2.65 -8.83
C ALA A 397 -19.49 -4.03 -9.27
N ARG A 398 -18.98 -4.51 -10.41
CA ARG A 398 -19.17 -5.87 -10.90
C ARG A 398 -17.83 -6.43 -11.35
N ALA A 399 -17.46 -7.60 -10.82
CA ALA A 399 -16.15 -8.18 -11.07
C ALA A 399 -16.18 -9.71 -11.06
N ASP A 400 -15.12 -10.32 -11.62
CA ASP A 400 -14.76 -11.71 -11.40
C ASP A 400 -13.41 -11.76 -10.67
N LEU A 401 -13.29 -12.69 -9.73
CA LEU A 401 -12.10 -12.82 -8.90
C LEU A 401 -11.65 -14.26 -8.82
N ASP A 402 -10.34 -14.51 -8.95
CA ASP A 402 -9.69 -15.79 -8.69
C ASP A 402 -8.67 -15.65 -7.56
N TRP A 403 -8.82 -16.47 -6.52
CA TRP A 403 -7.96 -16.50 -5.35
C TRP A 403 -7.27 -17.84 -5.21
N ASN A 404 -5.97 -17.86 -5.06
CA ASN A 404 -5.22 -19.07 -4.69
C ASN A 404 -5.23 -19.22 -3.16
N THR A 405 -5.99 -20.20 -2.66
CA THR A 405 -6.14 -20.40 -1.22
C THR A 405 -4.91 -21.03 -0.57
N ALA A 406 -4.08 -21.77 -1.33
CA ALA A 406 -2.84 -22.35 -0.82
C ALA A 406 -1.74 -21.31 -0.63
N GLN A 407 -1.69 -20.30 -1.52
CA GLN A 407 -0.72 -19.20 -1.47
C GLN A 407 -1.29 -17.92 -0.84
N ASN A 408 -2.56 -17.94 -0.47
CA ASN A 408 -3.32 -16.81 0.09
C ASN A 408 -3.16 -15.51 -0.72
N ARG A 409 -3.31 -15.60 -2.05
CA ARG A 409 -3.13 -14.44 -2.94
C ARG A 409 -4.16 -14.36 -4.06
N LEU A 410 -4.44 -13.13 -4.47
CA LEU A 410 -5.22 -12.83 -5.67
C LEU A 410 -4.40 -13.20 -6.91
N THR A 411 -4.95 -14.04 -7.79
CA THR A 411 -4.33 -14.44 -9.06
C THR A 411 -4.91 -13.72 -10.25
N ALA A 412 -6.23 -13.45 -10.25
CA ALA A 412 -6.86 -12.67 -11.29
C ALA A 412 -8.03 -11.86 -10.73
N LEU A 413 -8.24 -10.67 -11.28
CA LEU A 413 -9.40 -9.82 -11.07
C LEU A 413 -9.81 -9.25 -12.43
N THR A 414 -11.04 -9.44 -12.83
CA THR A 414 -11.64 -8.74 -13.97
C THR A 414 -12.73 -7.82 -13.44
N LEU A 415 -12.47 -6.54 -13.47
CA LEU A 415 -13.43 -5.49 -13.11
C LEU A 415 -14.23 -5.14 -14.36
N HIS A 416 -15.44 -5.66 -14.46
CA HIS A 416 -16.35 -5.37 -15.58
C HIS A 416 -16.87 -3.94 -15.51
N GLN A 417 -17.16 -3.50 -14.30
CA GLN A 417 -17.67 -2.17 -14.01
C GLN A 417 -17.34 -1.77 -12.58
N LEU A 418 -16.91 -0.55 -12.42
CA LEU A 418 -16.97 0.22 -11.17
C LEU A 418 -17.53 1.56 -11.53
N SER A 419 -18.62 1.94 -10.92
CA SER A 419 -19.25 3.26 -11.09
C SER A 419 -19.60 3.82 -9.74
N GLY A 420 -19.43 5.12 -9.56
CA GLY A 420 -19.74 5.72 -8.28
C GLY A 420 -19.41 7.20 -8.18
N ASP A 421 -19.86 7.75 -7.08
CA ASP A 421 -19.52 9.09 -6.63
C ASP A 421 -18.02 9.17 -6.30
N ALA A 422 -17.33 10.14 -6.87
CA ALA A 422 -15.89 10.26 -6.75
C ALA A 422 -15.42 10.51 -5.29
N ASP A 423 -16.21 11.26 -4.51
CA ASP A 423 -15.91 11.51 -3.10
C ASP A 423 -16.04 10.24 -2.26
N ASN A 424 -17.10 9.45 -2.49
CA ASN A 424 -17.28 8.17 -1.82
C ASN A 424 -16.14 7.20 -2.14
N LEU A 425 -15.79 7.05 -3.44
CA LEU A 425 -14.68 6.20 -3.88
C LEU A 425 -13.36 6.64 -3.25
N TYR A 426 -13.10 7.95 -3.23
CA TYR A 426 -11.89 8.49 -2.64
C TYR A 426 -11.85 8.26 -1.13
N ARG A 427 -12.85 8.73 -0.38
CA ARG A 427 -12.82 8.70 1.09
C ARG A 427 -12.86 7.30 1.65
N ARG A 428 -13.68 6.44 1.05
CA ARG A 428 -13.93 5.11 1.58
C ARG A 428 -12.87 4.10 1.19
N TYR A 429 -12.39 4.15 -0.07
CA TYR A 429 -11.53 3.11 -0.63
C TYR A 429 -10.09 3.57 -0.88
N LEU A 430 -9.86 4.83 -1.27
CA LEU A 430 -8.53 5.31 -1.66
C LEU A 430 -7.80 6.06 -0.54
N LYS A 431 -8.46 6.98 0.13
CA LYS A 431 -7.84 7.83 1.18
C LYS A 431 -7.12 7.01 2.26
N PRO A 432 -7.66 5.89 2.77
CA PRO A 432 -6.96 5.09 3.77
C PRO A 432 -5.63 4.51 3.28
N MET A 433 -5.46 4.35 1.96
CA MET A 433 -4.23 3.83 1.34
C MET A 433 -3.20 4.92 1.02
N LEU A 434 -3.64 6.17 0.80
CA LEU A 434 -2.78 7.28 0.38
C LEU A 434 -1.97 7.91 1.53
N GLY A 435 -2.39 7.68 2.77
CA GLY A 435 -1.73 8.27 3.94
C GLY A 435 -1.74 9.80 3.93
N ASP A 436 -0.74 10.43 4.54
CA ASP A 436 -0.62 11.88 4.70
C ASP A 436 0.08 12.57 3.49
N GLY A 437 0.11 11.92 2.32
CA GLY A 437 0.74 12.48 1.11
C GLY A 437 -0.05 13.62 0.47
N LEU A 438 0.42 14.11 -0.68
CA LEU A 438 -0.19 15.22 -1.42
C LEU A 438 -1.69 15.04 -1.65
N PHE A 439 -2.13 13.80 -1.89
CA PHE A 439 -3.53 13.44 -2.13
C PHE A 439 -4.22 12.84 -0.89
N GLY A 440 -3.59 12.88 0.28
CA GLY A 440 -4.14 12.27 1.51
C GLY A 440 -5.27 13.06 2.15
N ASP A 441 -5.40 14.36 1.86
CA ASP A 441 -6.45 15.23 2.42
C ASP A 441 -7.08 16.13 1.34
N ALA A 442 -7.79 15.49 0.43
CA ALA A 442 -8.48 16.13 -0.66
C ALA A 442 -10.00 15.99 -0.55
N GLU A 443 -10.72 16.85 -1.25
CA GLU A 443 -12.15 16.77 -1.51
C GLU A 443 -12.34 16.47 -3.00
N LEU A 444 -13.09 15.42 -3.31
CA LEU A 444 -13.48 15.09 -4.66
C LEU A 444 -14.96 15.37 -4.88
N LYS A 445 -15.32 15.73 -6.12
CA LYS A 445 -16.68 15.80 -6.60
C LYS A 445 -16.73 15.20 -8.00
N GLY A 446 -17.92 14.82 -8.44
CA GLY A 446 -18.13 14.21 -9.77
C GLY A 446 -18.36 12.71 -9.68
N SER A 447 -18.28 12.05 -10.81
CA SER A 447 -18.47 10.60 -10.90
C SER A 447 -17.41 9.94 -11.76
N LEU A 448 -17.13 8.68 -11.44
CA LEU A 448 -16.12 7.85 -12.10
C LEU A 448 -16.75 6.55 -12.58
N TYR A 449 -16.43 6.16 -13.79
CA TYR A 449 -16.63 4.83 -14.31
C TYR A 449 -15.28 4.20 -14.64
N LEU A 450 -15.04 2.97 -14.15
CA LEU A 450 -13.77 2.25 -14.34
C LEU A 450 -14.06 0.80 -14.74
N ARG A 451 -13.27 0.26 -15.67
CA ARG A 451 -13.20 -1.16 -15.98
C ARG A 451 -11.73 -1.55 -16.17
N GLY A 452 -11.41 -2.82 -15.91
CA GLY A 452 -10.04 -3.25 -16.09
C GLY A 452 -9.81 -4.69 -15.66
N ASN A 453 -8.60 -5.17 -15.86
CA ASN A 453 -8.21 -6.49 -15.41
C ASN A 453 -6.81 -6.49 -14.78
N TYR A 454 -6.63 -7.44 -13.90
CA TYR A 454 -5.37 -7.72 -13.23
C TYR A 454 -5.11 -9.22 -13.27
N ARG A 455 -3.87 -9.61 -13.55
CA ARG A 455 -3.46 -11.02 -13.52
C ARG A 455 -2.01 -11.15 -13.07
N ASP A 456 -1.79 -11.97 -12.06
CA ASP A 456 -0.45 -12.33 -11.55
C ASP A 456 0.51 -11.14 -11.36
N GLY A 457 0.03 -10.09 -10.69
CA GLY A 457 0.83 -8.89 -10.38
C GLY A 457 0.86 -7.82 -11.47
N LYS A 458 0.18 -8.03 -12.59
CA LYS A 458 0.16 -7.08 -13.72
C LYS A 458 -1.25 -6.55 -13.96
N ILE A 459 -1.35 -5.25 -14.11
CA ILE A 459 -2.55 -4.59 -14.65
C ILE A 459 -2.52 -4.79 -16.16
N GLY A 460 -3.58 -5.39 -16.70
CA GLY A 460 -3.79 -5.52 -18.14
C GLY A 460 -4.55 -4.31 -18.70
N GLU A 461 -5.72 -4.51 -19.29
CA GLU A 461 -6.54 -3.40 -19.76
C GLU A 461 -7.10 -2.60 -18.59
N LEU A 462 -7.09 -1.29 -18.76
CA LEU A 462 -7.70 -0.32 -17.84
C LEU A 462 -8.36 0.77 -18.68
N ALA A 463 -9.61 1.09 -18.39
CA ALA A 463 -10.31 2.20 -19.01
C ALA A 463 -11.15 2.93 -17.94
N ALA A 464 -11.09 4.25 -17.99
CA ALA A 464 -11.81 5.15 -17.11
C ALA A 464 -12.58 6.18 -17.90
N VAL A 465 -13.76 6.53 -17.42
CA VAL A 465 -14.54 7.69 -17.85
C VAL A 465 -14.75 8.58 -16.64
N LEU A 466 -14.43 9.84 -16.78
CA LEU A 466 -14.47 10.86 -15.74
C LEU A 466 -15.59 11.85 -16.08
N HIS A 467 -16.44 12.17 -15.11
CA HIS A 467 -17.50 13.16 -15.30
C HIS A 467 -17.45 14.20 -14.18
N HIS A 468 -17.18 15.44 -14.57
CA HIS A 468 -17.18 16.61 -13.70
C HIS A 468 -16.30 16.44 -12.45
N ILE A 469 -15.12 15.78 -12.62
CA ILE A 469 -14.21 15.56 -11.49
C ILE A 469 -13.59 16.87 -11.06
N THR A 470 -13.91 17.28 -9.85
CA THR A 470 -13.25 18.39 -9.17
C THR A 470 -12.49 17.85 -7.97
N LEU A 471 -11.20 18.15 -7.92
CA LEU A 471 -10.29 17.76 -6.85
C LEU A 471 -9.77 19.02 -6.18
N THR A 472 -9.98 19.16 -4.88
CA THR A 472 -9.53 20.30 -4.10
C THR A 472 -8.74 19.83 -2.88
N ASP A 473 -7.51 20.29 -2.75
CA ASP A 473 -6.71 20.06 -1.55
C ASP A 473 -7.22 20.96 -0.41
N ARG A 474 -7.47 20.40 0.77
CA ARG A 474 -7.96 21.15 1.92
C ARG A 474 -6.96 22.18 2.45
N GLN A 475 -5.67 21.95 2.21
CA GLN A 475 -4.61 22.91 2.56
C GLN A 475 -4.43 23.99 1.49
N GLY A 476 -5.21 23.95 0.40
CA GLY A 476 -5.17 24.93 -0.68
C GLY A 476 -3.96 24.84 -1.60
N ARG A 477 -3.19 23.74 -1.56
CA ARG A 477 -1.98 23.57 -2.39
C ARG A 477 -2.31 23.42 -3.87
N TYR A 478 -3.43 22.76 -4.19
CA TYR A 478 -3.87 22.53 -5.56
C TYR A 478 -5.39 22.44 -5.67
N GLN A 479 -5.88 22.70 -6.86
CA GLN A 479 -7.26 22.50 -7.26
C GLN A 479 -7.31 22.10 -8.74
N LEU A 480 -8.07 21.06 -9.07
CA LEU A 480 -8.49 20.73 -10.43
C LEU A 480 -10.00 20.96 -10.51
N ARG A 481 -10.46 21.63 -11.53
CA ARG A 481 -11.87 21.96 -11.71
C ARG A 481 -12.40 21.32 -12.97
N ASP A 482 -13.44 20.53 -12.81
CA ASP A 482 -14.26 20.02 -13.91
C ASP A 482 -13.40 19.25 -14.93
N LEU A 483 -12.78 18.18 -14.46
CA LEU A 483 -12.05 17.25 -15.32
C LEU A 483 -13.03 16.23 -15.90
N ASP A 484 -13.19 16.25 -17.22
CA ASP A 484 -14.04 15.36 -17.99
C ASP A 484 -13.25 14.57 -19.01
N GLY A 485 -13.76 13.39 -19.37
CA GLY A 485 -13.23 12.65 -20.50
C GLY A 485 -13.04 11.17 -20.25
N GLN A 486 -12.30 10.56 -21.15
CA GLN A 486 -12.01 9.13 -21.11
C GLN A 486 -10.54 8.85 -21.31
N ALA A 487 -10.03 7.87 -20.57
CA ALA A 487 -8.66 7.39 -20.66
C ALA A 487 -8.59 5.87 -20.55
N GLY A 488 -7.66 5.25 -21.26
CA GLY A 488 -7.45 3.81 -21.17
C GLY A 488 -6.11 3.40 -21.76
N ASN A 489 -5.58 2.26 -21.29
CA ASN A 489 -4.29 1.71 -21.72
C ASN A 489 -4.39 0.69 -22.87
N ASN A 490 -5.54 0.63 -23.54
CA ASN A 490 -5.79 -0.26 -24.67
C ASN A 490 -5.31 0.30 -26.03
N GLY A 491 -4.53 1.39 -26.01
CA GLY A 491 -4.06 2.09 -27.22
C GLY A 491 -5.11 2.94 -27.92
N ALA A 492 -6.35 2.99 -27.42
CA ALA A 492 -7.36 3.90 -27.94
C ALA A 492 -7.03 5.36 -27.56
N PRO A 493 -7.43 6.35 -28.36
CA PRO A 493 -7.23 7.75 -28.03
C PRO A 493 -7.95 8.13 -26.73
N SER A 494 -7.20 8.61 -25.76
CA SER A 494 -7.70 9.19 -24.53
C SER A 494 -7.89 10.69 -24.71
N ARG A 495 -9.06 11.21 -24.32
CA ARG A 495 -9.39 12.63 -24.41
C ARG A 495 -9.81 13.12 -23.04
N LEU A 496 -9.11 14.13 -22.56
CA LEU A 496 -9.37 14.75 -21.27
C LEU A 496 -9.55 16.25 -21.46
N THR A 497 -10.54 16.81 -20.82
CA THR A 497 -10.79 18.26 -20.78
C THR A 497 -10.80 18.70 -19.33
N LEU A 498 -10.17 19.81 -19.05
CA LEU A 498 -10.11 20.42 -17.73
C LEU A 498 -10.56 21.88 -17.86
N ALA A 499 -11.55 22.31 -17.08
CA ALA A 499 -12.03 23.70 -17.12
C ALA A 499 -11.04 24.67 -16.47
N GLY A 500 -10.16 24.19 -15.64
CA GLY A 500 -9.07 24.94 -15.04
C GLY A 500 -8.45 24.27 -13.85
N ALA A 501 -7.29 24.75 -13.46
CA ALA A 501 -6.59 24.28 -12.28
C ALA A 501 -5.95 25.43 -11.52
N ARG A 502 -5.49 25.13 -10.31
CA ARG A 502 -4.67 26.04 -9.50
C ARG A 502 -3.59 25.21 -8.82
N TRP A 503 -2.36 25.64 -8.96
CA TRP A 503 -1.23 25.04 -8.24
C TRP A 503 -0.63 26.10 -7.31
N HIS A 504 -0.79 25.92 -6.01
CA HIS A 504 -0.57 26.96 -5.02
C HIS A 504 -1.34 28.25 -5.40
N LYS A 505 -0.63 29.31 -5.72
CA LYS A 505 -1.22 30.59 -6.15
C LYS A 505 -1.31 30.74 -7.67
N LEU A 506 -0.70 29.83 -8.44
CA LEU A 506 -0.66 29.90 -9.90
C LEU A 506 -1.96 29.36 -10.52
N PRO A 507 -2.74 30.20 -11.20
CA PRO A 507 -3.91 29.75 -11.93
C PRO A 507 -3.49 29.12 -13.26
N VAL A 508 -4.10 28.01 -13.60
CA VAL A 508 -3.99 27.32 -14.88
C VAL A 508 -5.34 27.41 -15.58
N GLY A 509 -5.36 27.85 -16.81
CA GLY A 509 -6.55 27.97 -17.61
C GLY A 509 -7.14 26.62 -18.06
N ALA A 510 -8.20 26.68 -18.85
CA ALA A 510 -8.81 25.49 -19.42
C ALA A 510 -7.85 24.83 -20.42
N LEU A 511 -7.78 23.50 -20.39
CA LEU A 511 -6.94 22.73 -21.30
C LEU A 511 -7.65 21.50 -21.83
N ARG A 512 -7.15 21.00 -22.95
CA ARG A 512 -7.63 19.75 -23.59
C ARG A 512 -6.42 18.91 -23.97
N ALA A 513 -6.37 17.68 -23.45
CA ALA A 513 -5.30 16.71 -23.71
C ALA A 513 -5.82 15.57 -24.59
N GLU A 514 -5.10 15.25 -25.64
CA GLU A 514 -5.29 14.06 -26.46
C GLU A 514 -4.06 13.16 -26.28
N LEU A 515 -4.27 12.02 -25.67
CA LEU A 515 -3.23 11.09 -25.27
C LEU A 515 -3.49 9.70 -25.88
N ARG A 516 -2.43 8.92 -26.03
CA ARG A 516 -2.52 7.47 -26.23
C ARG A 516 -1.80 6.79 -25.09
N TRP A 517 -2.47 5.84 -24.47
CA TRP A 517 -1.88 5.01 -23.44
C TRP A 517 -1.92 3.55 -23.88
N ASP A 518 -0.78 2.90 -23.90
CA ASP A 518 -0.62 1.50 -24.26
C ASP A 518 0.45 0.83 -23.38
N ALA A 519 0.87 -0.38 -23.75
CA ALA A 519 1.88 -1.13 -22.97
C ALA A 519 3.25 -0.45 -22.89
N SER A 520 3.57 0.47 -23.80
CA SER A 520 4.82 1.26 -23.80
C SER A 520 4.74 2.48 -22.88
N GLY A 521 3.53 2.90 -22.51
CA GLY A 521 3.28 4.07 -21.67
C GLY A 521 2.32 5.08 -22.29
N VAL A 522 2.37 6.32 -21.81
CA VAL A 522 1.53 7.42 -22.28
C VAL A 522 2.27 8.28 -23.29
N THR A 523 1.66 8.52 -24.45
CA THR A 523 2.18 9.43 -25.49
C THR A 523 1.19 10.54 -25.78
N LEU A 524 1.70 11.72 -26.08
CA LEU A 524 0.89 12.86 -26.51
C LEU A 524 0.56 12.70 -28.00
N GLN A 525 -0.71 12.84 -28.36
CA GLN A 525 -1.18 12.73 -29.75
C GLN A 525 -1.17 14.08 -30.48
N LYS A 526 -1.40 15.16 -29.76
CA LYS A 526 -1.33 16.55 -30.20
C LYS A 526 -0.58 17.39 -29.18
N PRO A 527 0.07 18.49 -29.58
CA PRO A 527 0.66 19.42 -28.64
C PRO A 527 -0.36 19.81 -27.57
N LEU A 528 0.05 19.77 -26.31
CA LEU A 528 -0.78 20.15 -25.17
C LEU A 528 -0.41 21.57 -24.74
N HIS A 529 -1.31 22.50 -24.98
CA HIS A 529 -1.21 23.85 -24.48
C HIS A 529 -1.80 23.94 -23.07
N ILE A 530 -1.01 24.45 -22.13
CA ILE A 530 -1.35 24.67 -20.73
C ILE A 530 -1.34 26.18 -20.51
N PRO A 531 -2.50 26.86 -20.54
CA PRO A 531 -2.56 28.31 -20.29
C PRO A 531 -2.11 28.61 -18.87
N LEU A 532 -1.16 29.52 -18.71
CA LEU A 532 -0.62 29.92 -17.43
C LEU A 532 -0.49 31.45 -17.39
N LEU A 533 -1.25 32.11 -16.51
CA LEU A 533 -1.33 33.57 -16.44
C LEU A 533 -1.75 34.16 -17.79
N ASP A 534 -0.93 35.09 -18.34
CA ASP A 534 -1.12 35.74 -19.65
C ASP A 534 -0.38 35.07 -20.80
N GLY A 535 0.31 33.94 -20.54
CA GLY A 535 1.01 33.11 -21.52
C GLY A 535 0.67 31.63 -21.32
N GLY A 536 1.68 30.75 -21.42
CA GLY A 536 1.44 29.32 -21.25
C GLY A 536 2.69 28.47 -21.37
N ILE A 537 2.45 27.16 -21.27
CA ILE A 537 3.45 26.13 -21.56
C ILE A 537 2.85 25.16 -22.58
N THR A 538 3.48 25.03 -23.74
CA THR A 538 3.07 24.07 -24.76
C THR A 538 4.00 22.87 -24.74
N ILE A 539 3.45 21.69 -24.36
CA ILE A 539 4.17 20.41 -24.44
C ILE A 539 3.99 19.88 -25.86
N HIS A 540 5.10 19.83 -26.61
CA HIS A 540 5.11 19.33 -27.99
C HIS A 540 5.21 17.81 -28.05
N ARG A 541 5.92 17.22 -27.11
CA ARG A 541 6.16 15.77 -27.05
C ARG A 541 6.19 15.26 -25.63
N LEU A 542 5.48 14.17 -25.42
CA LEU A 542 5.58 13.29 -24.25
C LEU A 542 5.71 11.87 -24.79
N ALA A 543 6.80 11.20 -24.49
CA ALA A 543 7.05 9.84 -24.98
C ALA A 543 7.76 9.00 -23.92
N PRO A 544 7.36 7.73 -23.73
CA PRO A 544 8.05 6.82 -22.83
C PRO A 544 9.46 6.50 -23.33
N GLN A 545 10.40 6.34 -22.39
CA GLN A 545 11.78 5.94 -22.63
C GLN A 545 12.22 4.99 -21.50
N GLY A 546 11.97 3.69 -21.68
CA GLY A 546 12.10 2.72 -20.61
C GLY A 546 11.15 3.04 -19.45
N ASP A 547 11.68 3.15 -18.22
CA ASP A 547 10.90 3.50 -17.03
C ASP A 547 10.66 5.01 -16.87
N ASN A 548 11.12 5.83 -17.79
CA ASN A 548 11.05 7.28 -17.73
C ASN A 548 10.25 7.84 -18.92
N TYR A 549 10.02 9.16 -18.88
CA TYR A 549 9.43 9.90 -19.99
C TYR A 549 10.39 10.96 -20.52
N LYS A 550 10.41 11.12 -21.81
CA LYS A 550 11.05 12.22 -22.49
C LYS A 550 10.00 13.26 -22.87
N ILE A 551 10.21 14.51 -22.46
CA ILE A 551 9.30 15.63 -22.70
C ILE A 551 10.05 16.72 -23.47
N SER A 552 9.39 17.32 -24.44
CA SER A 552 9.81 18.60 -25.01
C SER A 552 8.67 19.60 -24.89
N ALA A 553 9.00 20.81 -24.47
CA ALA A 553 8.02 21.87 -24.24
C ALA A 553 8.58 23.24 -24.64
N GLN A 554 7.69 24.22 -24.68
CA GLN A 554 8.00 25.62 -24.93
C GLN A 554 7.25 26.47 -23.90
N ILE A 555 7.93 27.43 -23.29
CA ILE A 555 7.34 28.47 -22.47
C ILE A 555 6.97 29.62 -23.43
N GLU A 556 5.68 29.88 -23.56
CA GLU A 556 5.17 31.04 -24.26
C GLU A 556 5.35 32.30 -23.37
N PRO A 557 5.44 33.48 -23.95
CA PRO A 557 5.74 34.71 -23.20
C PRO A 557 4.78 34.90 -22.02
N ILE A 558 5.31 34.90 -20.79
CA ILE A 558 4.58 35.13 -19.52
C ILE A 558 5.14 36.41 -18.89
N SER A 559 4.26 37.31 -18.53
CA SER A 559 4.63 38.53 -17.81
C SER A 559 5.16 38.23 -16.41
N LEU A 560 6.35 38.73 -16.10
CA LEU A 560 6.91 38.64 -14.74
C LEU A 560 6.08 39.43 -13.72
N ALA A 561 5.37 40.47 -14.15
CA ALA A 561 4.47 41.24 -13.28
C ALA A 561 3.29 40.37 -12.81
N HIS A 562 2.64 39.63 -13.75
CA HIS A 562 1.56 38.72 -13.41
C HIS A 562 2.07 37.52 -12.60
N LEU A 563 3.28 37.02 -12.92
CA LEU A 563 3.89 35.94 -12.14
C LEU A 563 4.20 36.38 -10.70
N GLY A 564 4.76 37.59 -10.53
CA GLY A 564 5.03 38.18 -9.22
C GLY A 564 3.76 38.39 -8.40
N GLU A 565 2.70 38.93 -9.03
CA GLU A 565 1.41 39.12 -8.40
C GLU A 565 0.80 37.77 -7.95
N ALA A 566 0.81 36.77 -8.84
CA ALA A 566 0.28 35.42 -8.52
C ALA A 566 1.05 34.74 -7.39
N LEU A 567 2.36 34.98 -7.27
CA LEU A 567 3.20 34.41 -6.21
C LEU A 567 3.29 35.29 -4.95
N ASP A 568 2.65 36.49 -4.95
CA ASP A 568 2.71 37.45 -3.85
C ASP A 568 4.17 37.86 -3.57
N THR A 569 4.90 38.13 -4.64
CA THR A 569 6.28 38.63 -4.59
C THR A 569 6.40 39.95 -5.33
N VAL A 570 7.62 40.46 -5.44
CA VAL A 570 7.89 41.72 -6.15
C VAL A 570 7.42 41.63 -7.61
N ARG A 571 6.71 42.67 -8.10
CA ARG A 571 6.26 42.76 -9.50
C ARG A 571 7.42 43.17 -10.39
N PHE A 572 8.00 42.26 -11.07
CA PHE A 572 9.07 42.50 -12.04
C PHE A 572 8.48 42.94 -13.38
N ARG A 573 9.12 43.89 -14.05
CA ARG A 573 8.84 44.17 -15.46
C ARG A 573 9.62 43.23 -16.35
N GLY A 574 9.00 42.74 -17.39
CA GLY A 574 9.64 41.82 -18.36
C GLY A 574 8.80 40.61 -18.67
N MET A 575 9.27 39.82 -19.63
CA MET A 575 8.63 38.62 -20.09
C MET A 575 9.61 37.43 -19.91
N ILE A 576 9.09 36.29 -19.52
CA ILE A 576 9.85 35.05 -19.54
C ILE A 576 9.35 34.15 -20.68
N SER A 577 10.25 33.72 -21.54
CA SER A 577 9.99 32.75 -22.61
C SER A 577 11.19 31.84 -22.81
N GLY A 578 10.99 30.65 -23.38
CA GLY A 578 12.10 29.75 -23.62
C GLY A 578 11.66 28.40 -24.19
N THR A 579 12.62 27.62 -24.64
CA THR A 579 12.40 26.25 -25.11
C THR A 579 13.01 25.26 -24.15
N LEU A 580 12.26 24.17 -23.90
CA LEU A 580 12.62 23.05 -23.03
C LEU A 580 12.75 21.79 -23.91
N PRO A 581 13.87 21.61 -24.59
CA PRO A 581 13.97 20.64 -25.71
C PRO A 581 14.00 19.19 -25.22
N ASP A 582 14.57 18.95 -24.07
CA ASP A 582 14.81 17.60 -23.56
C ASP A 582 14.71 17.55 -22.03
N ILE A 583 13.52 17.19 -21.55
CA ILE A 583 13.25 16.96 -20.13
C ILE A 583 13.06 15.47 -19.93
N ARG A 584 13.80 14.88 -19.01
CA ARG A 584 13.58 13.53 -18.49
C ARG A 584 12.70 13.60 -17.25
N LEU A 585 11.54 12.99 -17.32
CA LEU A 585 10.70 12.75 -16.15
C LEU A 585 10.87 11.30 -15.69
N ALA A 586 11.40 11.12 -14.50
CA ALA A 586 11.66 9.82 -13.86
C ALA A 586 10.92 9.71 -12.54
N ARG A 587 10.98 8.54 -11.89
CA ARG A 587 10.34 8.32 -10.58
C ARG A 587 10.92 9.21 -9.48
N ASP A 588 12.20 9.52 -9.57
CA ASP A 588 12.95 10.36 -8.63
C ASP A 588 12.78 11.86 -8.89
N GLY A 589 12.25 12.25 -10.06
CA GLY A 589 12.00 13.64 -10.36
C GLY A 589 12.10 14.01 -11.83
N LEU A 590 12.26 15.31 -12.05
CA LEU A 590 12.40 15.95 -13.36
C LEU A 590 13.86 16.39 -13.55
N GLN A 591 14.45 16.10 -14.70
CA GLN A 591 15.81 16.46 -15.02
C GLN A 591 15.90 17.06 -16.42
N LEU A 592 16.53 18.21 -16.55
CA LEU A 592 16.91 18.76 -17.85
C LEU A 592 18.14 18.03 -18.38
N GLN A 593 18.06 17.54 -19.63
CA GLN A 593 19.17 16.86 -20.30
C GLN A 593 20.03 17.82 -21.09
N GLN A 594 19.53 19.01 -21.39
CA GLN A 594 20.22 20.05 -22.15
C GLN A 594 20.01 21.39 -21.46
N PRO A 595 20.94 22.35 -21.63
CA PRO A 595 20.74 23.71 -21.15
C PRO A 595 19.48 24.35 -21.73
N VAL A 596 18.77 25.10 -20.91
CA VAL A 596 17.55 25.82 -21.29
C VAL A 596 17.85 27.31 -21.32
N ASN A 597 17.54 27.96 -22.44
CA ASN A 597 17.68 29.41 -22.61
C ASN A 597 16.36 30.09 -22.31
N VAL A 598 16.39 31.07 -21.42
CA VAL A 598 15.26 31.89 -21.01
C VAL A 598 15.58 33.34 -21.39
N ALA A 599 14.80 33.91 -22.29
CA ALA A 599 14.92 35.33 -22.64
C ALA A 599 14.34 36.19 -21.50
N LEU A 600 15.18 37.07 -20.97
CA LEU A 600 14.81 37.92 -19.83
C LEU A 600 15.66 39.20 -19.82
N PHE A 601 15.04 40.35 -19.50
CA PHE A 601 15.72 41.63 -19.40
C PHE A 601 16.62 41.94 -20.62
N ASP A 602 16.07 41.75 -21.79
CA ASP A 602 16.78 41.99 -23.09
C ASP A 602 18.16 41.29 -23.19
N GLY A 603 18.28 40.15 -22.45
CA GLY A 603 19.42 39.26 -22.44
C GLY A 603 18.97 37.81 -22.40
N ASN A 604 19.85 36.91 -21.99
CA ASN A 604 19.61 35.50 -21.93
C ASN A 604 20.08 34.91 -20.59
N ILE A 605 19.23 34.12 -19.98
CA ILE A 605 19.58 33.25 -18.82
C ILE A 605 19.58 31.82 -19.29
N GLN A 606 20.70 31.14 -19.09
CA GLN A 606 20.83 29.71 -19.37
C GLN A 606 20.76 28.95 -18.09
N ILE A 607 19.80 27.98 -18.00
CA ILE A 607 19.64 27.06 -16.88
C ILE A 607 20.27 25.74 -17.28
N GLU A 608 21.22 25.28 -16.47
CA GLU A 608 21.96 24.06 -16.72
C GLU A 608 21.77 23.06 -15.58
N GLN A 609 21.84 21.76 -15.93
CA GLN A 609 21.84 20.65 -14.97
C GLN A 609 20.65 20.67 -13.98
N LEU A 610 19.49 21.26 -14.37
CA LEU A 610 18.33 21.30 -13.50
C LEU A 610 17.83 19.89 -13.18
N HIS A 611 17.83 19.58 -11.89
CA HIS A 611 17.21 18.39 -11.32
C HIS A 611 16.24 18.79 -10.23
N ILE A 612 14.95 18.41 -10.40
CA ILE A 612 13.92 18.64 -9.37
C ILE A 612 13.46 17.29 -8.85
N SER A 613 13.84 16.96 -7.63
CA SER A 613 13.39 15.75 -6.95
C SER A 613 12.21 16.03 -6.02
N ARG A 614 11.42 15.00 -5.71
CA ARG A 614 10.24 15.11 -4.84
C ARG A 614 9.25 16.21 -5.26
N PHE A 615 9.07 16.39 -6.56
CA PHE A 615 8.28 17.49 -7.15
C PHE A 615 6.86 17.63 -6.56
N PHE A 616 6.20 16.48 -6.29
CA PHE A 616 4.85 16.42 -5.72
C PHE A 616 4.82 16.29 -4.18
N SER A 617 5.93 16.55 -3.48
CA SER A 617 5.96 16.55 -2.02
C SER A 617 5.83 17.94 -1.44
N ASP A 618 5.63 18.04 -0.14
CA ASP A 618 5.59 19.31 0.60
C ASP A 618 6.95 20.03 0.62
N ALA A 619 8.03 19.34 0.26
CA ALA A 619 9.39 19.88 0.22
C ALA A 619 10.14 19.44 -1.05
N PRO A 620 9.78 19.99 -2.23
CA PRO A 620 10.54 19.74 -3.45
C PRO A 620 11.98 20.25 -3.29
N LEU A 621 12.92 19.52 -3.88
CA LEU A 621 14.34 19.88 -3.91
C LEU A 621 14.73 20.14 -5.37
N ALA A 622 15.20 21.35 -5.67
CA ALA A 622 15.73 21.71 -6.97
C ALA A 622 17.22 22.04 -6.87
N VAL A 623 17.99 21.50 -7.81
CA VAL A 623 19.45 21.75 -7.95
C VAL A 623 19.71 22.14 -9.39
N PHE A 624 20.45 23.23 -9.62
CA PHE A 624 20.75 23.72 -10.96
C PHE A 624 21.90 24.74 -10.97
N ASN A 625 22.40 25.03 -12.16
CA ASN A 625 23.30 26.13 -12.42
C ASN A 625 22.64 27.19 -13.31
N LEU A 626 23.06 28.43 -13.17
CA LEU A 626 22.61 29.55 -14.00
C LEU A 626 23.80 30.24 -14.63
N SER A 627 23.68 30.57 -15.89
CA SER A 627 24.58 31.51 -16.62
C SER A 627 23.75 32.68 -17.13
N LEU A 628 24.19 33.90 -16.87
CA LEU A 628 23.52 35.12 -17.25
C LEU A 628 24.34 35.84 -18.29
N HIS A 629 23.74 36.13 -19.44
CA HIS A 629 24.42 36.73 -20.60
C HIS A 629 23.76 38.05 -21.01
N HIS A 630 24.52 39.14 -20.92
CA HIS A 630 24.16 40.46 -21.43
C HIS A 630 22.79 40.99 -20.96
N LEU A 631 22.39 40.72 -19.69
CA LEU A 631 21.13 41.26 -19.20
C LEU A 631 21.17 42.78 -19.12
N ASP A 632 20.10 43.43 -19.54
CA ASP A 632 19.95 44.87 -19.41
C ASP A 632 19.82 45.26 -17.93
N LEU A 633 20.82 45.98 -17.42
CA LEU A 633 20.92 46.29 -16.01
C LEU A 633 19.86 47.31 -15.58
N GLN A 634 19.40 48.17 -16.48
CA GLN A 634 18.35 49.13 -16.19
C GLN A 634 16.99 48.42 -16.02
N GLN A 635 16.66 47.49 -16.88
CA GLN A 635 15.47 46.66 -16.74
C GLN A 635 15.51 45.83 -15.43
N LEU A 636 16.69 45.22 -15.17
CA LEU A 636 16.89 44.43 -13.95
C LEU A 636 16.72 45.28 -12.70
N THR A 637 17.38 46.42 -12.59
CA THR A 637 17.35 47.30 -11.42
C THR A 637 15.98 47.96 -11.22
N ASN A 638 15.32 48.34 -12.32
CA ASN A 638 13.94 48.86 -12.27
C ASN A 638 12.95 47.78 -11.80
N ALA A 639 13.16 46.53 -12.19
CA ALA A 639 12.32 45.42 -11.76
C ALA A 639 12.40 45.20 -10.24
N PHE A 640 13.58 45.44 -9.66
CA PHE A 640 13.80 45.27 -8.22
C PHE A 640 13.60 46.56 -7.41
N GLY A 641 13.26 47.69 -8.05
CA GLY A 641 13.12 48.97 -7.34
C GLY A 641 14.45 49.49 -6.75
N ILE A 642 15.58 49.15 -7.34
CA ILE A 642 16.92 49.49 -6.85
C ILE A 642 17.31 50.92 -7.29
N GLY A 643 16.53 51.57 -8.15
CA GLY A 643 16.89 52.76 -8.90
C GLY A 643 17.43 52.40 -10.28
N GLU A 644 17.92 53.36 -11.05
CA GLU A 644 18.38 53.13 -12.42
C GLU A 644 19.89 52.89 -12.51
N ILE A 645 20.27 51.76 -13.10
CA ILE A 645 21.67 51.49 -13.45
C ILE A 645 21.72 51.14 -14.95
N GLU A 646 22.26 52.01 -15.77
CA GLU A 646 22.45 51.82 -17.22
C GLU A 646 23.65 50.90 -17.50
N GLY A 647 23.50 49.95 -18.46
CA GLY A 647 24.55 49.07 -18.91
C GLY A 647 24.11 47.59 -19.02
N ARG A 648 25.05 46.69 -19.19
CA ARG A 648 24.82 45.26 -19.23
C ARG A 648 25.51 44.57 -18.10
N ILE A 649 24.96 43.45 -17.66
CA ILE A 649 25.52 42.57 -16.63
C ILE A 649 25.55 41.12 -17.12
N GLU A 650 26.59 40.40 -16.75
CA GLU A 650 26.76 38.97 -16.98
C GLU A 650 27.19 38.27 -15.68
N GLY A 651 27.08 36.99 -15.64
CA GLY A 651 27.52 36.23 -14.47
C GLY A 651 27.07 34.81 -14.44
N SER A 652 27.25 34.19 -13.28
CA SER A 652 26.81 32.83 -13.02
C SER A 652 26.27 32.69 -11.59
N ALA A 653 25.42 31.70 -11.40
CA ALA A 653 25.11 31.15 -10.09
C ALA A 653 25.27 29.64 -10.18
N GLU A 654 26.19 29.10 -9.43
CA GLU A 654 26.56 27.70 -9.44
C GLU A 654 26.02 26.99 -8.20
N ASP A 655 25.76 25.66 -8.34
CA ASP A 655 25.31 24.79 -7.27
C ASP A 655 24.07 25.35 -6.54
N VAL A 656 23.14 25.98 -7.27
CA VAL A 656 21.93 26.52 -6.68
C VAL A 656 21.07 25.39 -6.13
N VAL A 657 20.83 25.39 -4.81
CA VAL A 657 19.98 24.42 -4.12
C VAL A 657 18.78 25.14 -3.52
N LEU A 658 17.58 24.75 -3.96
CA LEU A 658 16.32 25.20 -3.41
C LEU A 658 15.61 24.06 -2.69
N THR A 659 15.18 24.28 -1.45
CA THR A 659 14.27 23.39 -0.74
C THR A 659 12.97 24.12 -0.49
N ASN A 660 11.84 23.51 -0.89
CA ASN A 660 10.54 24.17 -0.85
C ASN A 660 10.58 25.57 -1.51
N TRP A 661 11.27 25.67 -2.65
CA TRP A 661 11.48 26.89 -3.45
C TRP A 661 12.21 28.03 -2.71
N ARG A 662 12.89 27.72 -1.59
CA ARG A 662 13.71 28.68 -0.83
C ARG A 662 15.18 28.33 -1.01
N PRO A 663 16.03 29.32 -1.36
CA PRO A 663 17.46 29.10 -1.46
C PRO A 663 18.05 28.56 -0.15
N GLN A 664 18.87 27.51 -0.28
CA GLN A 664 19.65 26.95 0.82
C GLN A 664 21.16 27.11 0.57
N TYR A 665 21.53 27.02 -0.68
CA TYR A 665 22.92 27.15 -1.10
C TYR A 665 22.98 27.72 -2.52
N PHE A 666 23.94 28.58 -2.79
CA PHE A 666 24.40 28.97 -4.10
C PHE A 666 25.75 29.70 -4.02
N ARG A 667 26.50 29.69 -5.13
CA ARG A 667 27.65 30.59 -5.37
C ARG A 667 27.35 31.43 -6.59
N ALA A 668 27.24 32.72 -6.42
CA ALA A 668 26.91 33.64 -7.50
C ALA A 668 28.03 34.64 -7.73
N ARG A 669 28.23 35.00 -8.99
CA ARG A 669 29.12 36.07 -9.41
C ARG A 669 28.46 36.86 -10.51
N LEU A 670 28.38 38.17 -10.34
CA LEU A 670 27.79 39.09 -11.28
C LEU A 670 28.80 40.20 -11.54
N GLN A 671 28.98 40.56 -12.79
CA GLN A 671 29.91 41.62 -13.18
C GLN A 671 29.50 42.27 -14.50
N THR A 672 29.94 43.47 -14.70
CA THR A 672 29.88 44.17 -16.01
C THR A 672 30.70 43.41 -17.03
N PRO A 673 30.20 43.09 -18.25
CA PRO A 673 30.96 42.43 -19.31
C PRO A 673 32.20 43.24 -19.68
N ALA A 674 33.28 42.56 -20.12
CA ALA A 674 34.52 43.20 -20.56
C ALA A 674 34.27 44.12 -21.76
N GLN A 675 33.40 43.70 -22.67
CA GLN A 675 32.90 44.53 -23.76
C GLN A 675 31.46 44.93 -23.46
N ASN A 676 31.27 46.11 -22.94
CA ASN A 676 29.97 46.68 -22.59
C ASN A 676 29.68 47.91 -23.45
N PRO A 677 29.10 47.74 -24.63
CA PRO A 677 28.68 48.88 -25.49
C PRO A 677 27.55 49.64 -24.80
N GLY A 678 27.60 50.93 -24.82
CA GLY A 678 26.55 51.79 -24.29
C GLY A 678 26.96 52.69 -23.11
N ARG A 679 25.98 53.38 -22.60
CA ARG A 679 26.17 54.26 -21.46
C ARG A 679 26.18 53.46 -20.18
N ARG A 680 27.12 53.76 -19.29
CA ARG A 680 27.26 53.13 -17.98
C ARG A 680 27.11 54.24 -16.95
N ARG A 681 25.92 54.35 -16.39
CA ARG A 681 25.56 55.35 -15.39
C ARG A 681 24.74 54.69 -14.28
N ILE A 682 24.95 55.16 -13.08
CA ILE A 682 24.20 54.78 -11.90
C ILE A 682 23.44 56.00 -11.35
N SER A 683 22.18 55.85 -11.08
CA SER A 683 21.36 56.89 -10.48
C SER A 683 21.70 57.09 -9.02
N HIS A 684 21.38 58.26 -8.50
CA HIS A 684 21.56 58.60 -7.10
C HIS A 684 20.75 57.67 -6.19
N GLU A 685 19.53 57.26 -6.56
CA GLU A 685 18.72 56.28 -5.84
C GLU A 685 19.42 54.93 -5.74
N ALA A 686 19.99 54.43 -6.83
CA ALA A 686 20.74 53.18 -6.87
C ALA A 686 22.02 53.24 -6.03
N VAL A 687 22.73 54.39 -6.03
CA VAL A 687 23.87 54.61 -5.14
C VAL A 687 23.42 54.54 -3.67
N ALA A 688 22.35 55.24 -3.31
CA ALA A 688 21.83 55.25 -1.97
C ALA A 688 21.36 53.84 -1.53
N TYR A 689 20.77 53.09 -2.45
CA TYR A 689 20.31 51.74 -2.19
C TYR A 689 21.50 50.76 -1.93
N LEU A 690 22.47 50.73 -2.84
CA LEU A 690 23.65 49.89 -2.70
C LEU A 690 24.49 50.22 -1.46
N SER A 691 24.58 51.50 -1.12
CA SER A 691 25.29 51.90 0.10
C SER A 691 24.59 51.44 1.38
N ARG A 692 23.25 51.47 1.43
CA ARG A 692 22.47 50.93 2.56
C ARG A 692 22.61 49.41 2.73
N VAL A 693 22.68 48.69 1.64
CA VAL A 693 22.89 47.23 1.64
C VAL A 693 24.31 46.89 2.07
N GLY A 694 25.31 47.63 1.64
CA GLY A 694 26.74 47.40 1.90
C GLY A 694 27.23 47.79 3.29
N ASP A 695 26.62 48.78 3.95
CA ASP A 695 27.18 49.45 5.15
C ASP A 695 26.32 49.31 6.42
N GLY A 696 25.21 48.65 6.35
CA GLY A 696 24.38 48.40 7.54
C GLY A 696 23.83 49.67 8.24
N GLY A 697 23.91 50.82 7.60
CA GLY A 697 23.23 52.07 8.08
C GLY A 697 24.09 53.05 8.84
N SER A 698 25.39 52.94 8.87
CA SER A 698 26.24 53.97 9.48
C SER A 698 26.82 54.95 8.48
N ASN A 699 26.43 56.20 8.66
CA ASN A 699 27.06 57.40 8.15
C ASN A 699 27.08 57.67 6.64
N LEU A 700 25.90 57.83 6.04
CA LEU A 700 25.78 58.61 4.83
C LEU A 700 25.93 60.09 5.11
N MET A 701 27.12 60.58 5.41
CA MET A 701 27.54 61.90 4.99
C MET A 701 27.91 61.85 3.50
N VAL A 702 27.07 61.23 2.71
CA VAL A 702 27.07 61.47 1.25
C VAL A 702 26.39 62.77 1.06
N SER A 703 27.26 63.78 1.10
CA SER A 703 26.99 65.15 1.14
C SER A 703 25.89 65.61 0.19
N GLN A 704 25.26 66.72 0.49
CA GLN A 704 24.29 67.44 -0.32
C GLN A 704 24.72 67.60 -1.80
N PHE A 705 25.97 67.43 -2.15
CA PHE A 705 26.52 67.43 -3.51
C PHE A 705 26.02 66.24 -4.39
N ILE A 706 25.71 65.07 -3.84
CA ILE A 706 25.19 63.95 -4.62
C ILE A 706 23.75 64.22 -5.07
N ARG A 707 22.98 65.01 -4.34
CA ARG A 707 21.59 65.35 -4.70
C ARG A 707 21.50 66.24 -5.93
N VAL A 708 22.57 66.95 -6.29
CA VAL A 708 22.59 67.87 -7.46
C VAL A 708 22.88 67.10 -8.76
N LEU A 709 23.50 65.94 -8.68
CA LEU A 709 23.86 65.16 -9.82
C LEU A 709 23.03 63.89 -9.88
N ASN A 710 22.15 63.80 -10.87
CA ASN A 710 21.16 62.74 -10.96
C ASN A 710 21.77 61.34 -11.37
N ARG A 711 22.94 61.32 -12.02
CA ARG A 711 23.57 60.10 -12.53
C ARG A 711 25.09 60.20 -12.51
N PHE A 712 25.77 59.12 -12.14
CA PHE A 712 27.22 59.00 -12.03
C PHE A 712 27.76 58.00 -13.05
N PRO A 713 28.80 58.28 -13.82
CA PRO A 713 29.40 57.32 -14.72
C PRO A 713 30.25 56.30 -13.93
N TYR A 714 30.16 55.03 -14.31
CA TYR A 714 30.98 53.97 -13.71
C TYR A 714 31.74 53.20 -14.77
N ASP A 715 32.86 52.54 -14.38
CA ASP A 715 33.68 51.70 -15.23
C ASP A 715 33.29 50.23 -15.08
N LYS A 716 33.24 49.73 -13.86
CA LYS A 716 32.91 48.37 -13.52
C LYS A 716 31.93 48.30 -12.36
N LEU A 717 31.03 47.34 -12.43
CA LEU A 717 30.11 46.98 -11.36
C LEU A 717 30.07 45.49 -11.24
N GLY A 718 30.00 44.99 -10.02
CA GLY A 718 29.81 43.54 -9.80
C GLY A 718 30.02 43.14 -8.34
N PHE A 719 29.65 41.92 -8.02
CA PHE A 719 29.82 41.28 -6.73
C PHE A 719 29.84 39.76 -6.87
N SER A 720 30.38 39.08 -5.88
CA SER A 720 30.19 37.67 -5.66
C SER A 720 29.47 37.42 -4.33
N ALA A 721 28.68 36.35 -4.30
CA ALA A 721 27.86 36.00 -3.16
C ALA A 721 27.84 34.50 -2.97
N GLU A 722 28.02 34.03 -1.76
CA GLU A 722 27.88 32.60 -1.40
C GLU A 722 26.92 32.47 -0.24
N LEU A 723 25.79 31.79 -0.49
CA LEU A 723 24.85 31.44 0.55
C LEU A 723 25.16 30.04 1.10
N THR A 724 25.32 29.96 2.41
CA THR A 724 25.51 28.69 3.12
C THR A 724 24.84 28.75 4.49
N ASN A 725 23.95 27.78 4.79
CA ASN A 725 23.29 27.70 6.10
C ASN A 725 22.62 29.01 6.58
N GLY A 726 21.99 29.74 5.65
CA GLY A 726 21.31 31.00 5.95
C GLY A 726 22.21 32.22 6.09
N VAL A 727 23.53 32.09 5.94
CA VAL A 727 24.49 33.18 5.93
C VAL A 727 24.97 33.45 4.52
N LEU A 728 24.81 34.68 4.05
CA LEU A 728 25.32 35.13 2.78
C LEU A 728 26.69 35.83 2.97
N LYS A 729 27.71 35.26 2.33
CA LYS A 729 29.03 35.90 2.21
C LYS A 729 29.07 36.75 0.96
N LEU A 730 29.55 37.97 1.09
CA LEU A 730 29.64 38.95 0.00
C LEU A 730 31.10 39.37 -0.26
N ASP A 731 31.43 39.57 -1.54
CA ASP A 731 32.68 40.18 -1.96
C ASP A 731 32.43 41.01 -3.24
N GLY A 732 33.33 41.86 -3.58
CA GLY A 732 33.25 42.78 -4.74
C GLY A 732 34.07 42.33 -5.93
N ILE A 733 34.21 43.28 -6.88
CA ILE A 733 35.01 43.09 -8.09
C ILE A 733 36.53 43.14 -7.83
N ALA A 734 36.93 43.80 -6.76
CA ALA A 734 38.31 43.95 -6.30
C ALA A 734 38.37 44.41 -4.84
N PRO A 735 39.46 44.18 -4.09
CA PRO A 735 39.70 44.77 -2.79
C PRO A 735 39.76 46.30 -2.88
N ALA A 736 39.33 46.99 -1.83
CA ALA A 736 39.48 48.45 -1.73
C ALA A 736 40.97 48.87 -1.67
N ALA A 737 41.29 50.04 -2.25
CA ALA A 737 42.69 50.43 -2.42
C ALA A 737 43.44 50.89 -1.14
N ASP A 738 42.70 51.16 -0.09
CA ASP A 738 43.14 51.81 1.16
C ASP A 738 43.42 50.82 2.31
N GLY A 739 43.61 49.54 2.03
CA GLY A 739 43.97 48.55 3.06
C GLY A 739 42.88 48.33 4.14
N GLN A 740 41.75 48.99 4.01
CA GLN A 740 40.57 48.69 4.83
C GLN A 740 39.88 47.37 4.32
N ASN A 741 39.20 46.67 5.18
CA ASN A 741 38.54 45.38 4.89
C ASN A 741 37.36 45.53 3.87
N GLY A 742 37.38 46.54 3.01
CA GLY A 742 36.38 46.88 2.00
C GLY A 742 36.64 46.21 0.67
N TYR A 743 35.58 46.17 -0.14
CA TYR A 743 35.59 45.68 -1.54
C TYR A 743 34.78 46.61 -2.43
N TYR A 744 35.21 46.76 -3.70
CA TYR A 744 34.50 47.56 -4.68
C TYR A 744 33.28 46.81 -5.21
N LEU A 745 32.09 47.39 -4.99
CA LEU A 745 30.85 47.01 -5.67
C LEU A 745 30.72 47.76 -7.02
N VAL A 746 31.07 49.04 -7.01
CA VAL A 746 31.09 49.89 -8.22
C VAL A 746 32.39 50.64 -8.25
N LYS A 747 33.04 50.65 -9.38
CA LYS A 747 34.23 51.45 -9.67
C LYS A 747 33.84 52.61 -10.61
N GLY A 748 33.97 53.83 -10.13
CA GLY A 748 33.64 55.05 -10.86
C GLY A 748 34.52 55.30 -12.08
N ARG A 749 34.06 56.17 -12.99
CA ARG A 749 34.78 56.61 -14.15
C ARG A 749 34.52 58.08 -14.41
N GLY A 750 35.59 58.87 -14.66
CA GLY A 750 35.45 60.26 -15.07
C GLY A 750 35.08 61.21 -13.92
N VAL A 751 34.41 62.32 -14.26
CA VAL A 751 34.04 63.37 -13.30
C VAL A 751 32.52 63.53 -13.31
N PRO A 752 31.86 63.41 -12.16
CA PRO A 752 32.42 63.12 -10.85
C PRO A 752 32.77 61.62 -10.72
N HIS A 753 33.89 61.37 -10.07
CA HIS A 753 34.32 59.99 -9.77
C HIS A 753 33.60 59.49 -8.47
N LEU A 754 32.91 58.36 -8.55
CA LEU A 754 32.20 57.80 -7.39
C LEU A 754 32.43 56.29 -7.32
N ASP A 755 33.13 55.84 -6.30
CA ASP A 755 33.28 54.44 -5.95
C ASP A 755 32.26 54.05 -4.87
N ILE A 756 31.69 52.84 -5.00
CA ILE A 756 30.86 52.23 -3.95
C ILE A 756 31.63 51.05 -3.37
N ILE A 757 31.93 51.14 -2.09
CA ILE A 757 32.72 50.18 -1.34
C ILE A 757 31.78 49.50 -0.34
N GLY A 758 31.72 48.17 -0.36
CA GLY A 758 31.06 47.33 0.64
C GLY A 758 32.04 46.92 1.76
N HIS A 759 31.57 46.95 2.99
CA HIS A 759 32.33 46.54 4.17
C HIS A 759 31.73 45.27 4.83
N THR A 760 30.42 45.02 4.60
CA THR A 760 29.73 43.86 5.15
C THR A 760 30.10 42.61 4.33
N ARG A 761 30.86 41.69 4.94
CA ARG A 761 31.22 40.43 4.27
C ARG A 761 30.32 39.26 4.55
N GLU A 762 29.54 39.30 5.61
CA GLU A 762 28.57 38.30 6.03
C GLU A 762 27.29 38.96 6.50
N ILE A 763 26.16 38.47 6.02
CA ILE A 763 24.83 38.94 6.42
C ILE A 763 23.87 37.74 6.49
N ASP A 764 22.97 37.77 7.46
CA ASP A 764 21.86 36.83 7.50
C ASP A 764 20.96 36.98 6.27
N TRP A 765 20.65 35.87 5.61
CA TRP A 765 19.87 35.85 4.37
C TRP A 765 18.46 36.41 4.57
N ALA A 766 17.79 36.06 5.68
CA ALA A 766 16.44 36.53 5.98
C ALA A 766 16.45 38.03 6.28
N GLU A 767 17.49 38.53 6.98
CA GLU A 767 17.69 39.95 7.22
C GLU A 767 17.91 40.74 5.94
N LEU A 768 18.74 40.22 5.03
CA LEU A 768 18.94 40.85 3.71
C LEU A 768 17.61 40.95 2.93
N LEU A 769 16.84 39.84 2.86
CA LEU A 769 15.54 39.85 2.20
C LEU A 769 14.56 40.88 2.82
N ASN A 770 14.53 40.97 4.15
CA ASN A 770 13.71 41.95 4.85
C ASN A 770 14.14 43.37 4.53
N ARG A 771 15.44 43.66 4.49
CA ARG A 771 15.98 44.98 4.10
C ARG A 771 15.63 45.34 2.66
N LEU A 772 15.74 44.35 1.73
CA LEU A 772 15.34 44.56 0.33
C LEU A 772 13.84 44.84 0.20
N LYS A 773 13.01 44.10 0.93
CA LYS A 773 11.56 44.31 0.92
C LYS A 773 11.16 45.69 1.48
N SER A 774 11.71 46.07 2.62
CA SER A 774 11.42 47.36 3.24
C SER A 774 11.89 48.52 2.36
N ALA A 775 12.99 48.37 1.63
CA ALA A 775 13.49 49.38 0.70
C ALA A 775 12.52 49.57 -0.48
N SER A 776 11.94 48.50 -1.02
CA SER A 776 10.98 48.56 -2.12
C SER A 776 9.61 49.13 -1.72
N GLU A 777 9.17 48.87 -0.50
CA GLU A 777 7.89 49.39 0.05
C GLU A 777 7.94 50.89 0.39
N SER A 778 9.09 51.41 0.81
CA SER A 778 9.24 52.84 1.16
C SER A 778 9.19 53.80 -0.04
N GLU A 779 9.50 53.35 -1.25
CA GLU A 779 9.36 54.16 -2.47
C GLU A 779 7.91 54.21 -2.97
N GLY A 780 7.11 53.19 -2.78
CA GLY A 780 5.69 53.18 -3.13
C GLY A 780 4.86 54.18 -2.29
N ALA A 781 5.18 54.32 -1.01
CA ALA A 781 4.49 55.22 -0.10
C ALA A 781 4.74 56.73 -0.33
N GLN A 782 5.90 57.06 -0.90
CA GLN A 782 6.21 58.48 -1.20
C GLN A 782 5.55 58.99 -2.49
N VAL A 783 5.18 58.13 -3.40
CA VAL A 783 4.52 58.52 -4.66
C VAL A 783 3.02 58.77 -4.45
N GLU A 784 2.37 58.09 -3.55
CA GLU A 784 0.94 58.30 -3.24
C GLU A 784 0.70 59.59 -2.43
N SER A 785 1.63 60.02 -1.58
CA SER A 785 1.48 61.20 -0.76
C SER A 785 1.67 62.55 -1.52
N LYS A 786 2.18 62.53 -2.74
CA LYS A 786 2.37 63.73 -3.59
C LYS A 786 1.25 63.99 -4.60
N LEU A 787 0.28 63.10 -4.71
CA LEU A 787 -0.90 63.31 -5.58
C LEU A 787 -2.13 63.85 -4.85
N GLY A 788 -1.99 64.29 -3.60
CA GLY A 788 -3.07 64.78 -2.74
C GLY A 788 -2.85 66.17 -2.21
N GLN A 789 -2.13 67.09 -2.94
CA GLN A 789 -2.13 68.54 -2.67
C GLN A 789 -2.39 69.35 -3.92
#